data_7aae22a3268f33bc9c7979d493fb43af
#
_entry.id   7aae22a3268f33bc9c7979d493fb43af
#
_cell.length_a   1.000
_cell.length_b   1.000
_cell.length_c   1.000
_cell.angle_alpha   90.00
_cell.angle_beta   90.00
_cell.angle_gamma   90.00
#
_symmetry.space_group_name_H-M   'P 1'
#
loop_
_entity.id
_entity.type
_entity.pdbx_description
1 polymer ?
#
loop_
_entity_poly.entity_id
_entity_poly.type
_entity_poly.pdbx_seq_one_letter_code
_entity_poly.pdbx_strand_id
1 'polypeptide(L)'
;MMKQFIRNVRAAKTIADERAVIQKESASIRASFREESGDHSVRRNNVAKLLYLFTLGERTHFGQIECLKLLASPRFADKRLGHLATSLLLDENQEVLTLVTNSLKNDLSHSNQYVVGLALCTLGNIASIEMSRDLFAEVEACINTSNPYIRRKAALCAMRICRKVPDLQEHFVDKANQLLADRNHGVLLCGLTLITSLCEADEEEGGEEGIVDNFKSLVPGLVRTLKGLATSGYAPEHDVTGITDPFVQVKILRLLRVLAIGDAQVSEQINDILAQVATNTDSSKNVGNSILYEAVLTILDIEADSGLRVLGVNILGKFLSNRDNNIRYVALNTLIKVVAIEPNAVQRHRNTILECLRDPDISIRRRALELSFTLINESNVRVLIRELLAFLEVADNEFKPTMTSQIGIAADKFAPNKRWHVDTMLRVLTLAGNYVKEPIMSSFIRLVATTPELQTYAVQKLYSNLKKDITQESLTQAGAWCIGEYGDALLRGGQYEEEELVKEVKEYEITDLFNTILNSNFATQVTTEYIVTALIKLTTRFADSTQTERVRQLLQNHQTSLDVEVQQRAVEYSNLFSYDQIRNGVLEKMPPPQIKEESRVLGPATTKKSAKAANRRSRVVKPTEQDLLFDLMDTPPSTTPAAGSASNTDLLADILGGTSSPPHTSASPQPQQSNVSSIMDLFSQGPTQPTASSAAPVPSGNNLDLMSSMSAAPPPPTTQAAPQAPAGLPVYNNNDLNVSFQIQRNAEGLVQVVAKFKNASTTGSLSNVGLQAAVPKTQKLQLMSISSTDVGPGAEATQRMIVSGAKGFLPGQWLDTFVPGVAKPGGFTITSTPSKARLLTSPYIELAVQNSPSNPPAAWLWNSTSVGAHLRVRVGGAFVWPAPGIDLVSLRRVVLVAGGVGINPLMSIPEYLVETACSLEIQLLYSVKTPETVDPSKILFLERLVSIYGCRQVRGDLRVFLTGRSIASQDQMAACNNGDSPFKSRRMTIDDVR
;
A
#
# COMPACT_ATOMS: atom_id res chain seq x y z
N MET A 1 -9.02 -20.59 -33.51
CA MET A 1 -7.55 -20.32 -33.62
C MET A 1 -7.02 -19.47 -32.49
N MET A 2 -7.47 -18.21 -32.28
CA MET A 2 -6.99 -17.36 -31.19
C MET A 2 -7.17 -17.95 -29.79
N LYS A 3 -8.39 -18.41 -29.44
CA LYS A 3 -8.67 -19.03 -28.12
C LYS A 3 -7.78 -20.25 -27.84
N GLN A 4 -7.43 -21.03 -28.88
CA GLN A 4 -6.56 -22.20 -28.73
C GLN A 4 -5.12 -21.78 -28.44
N PHE A 5 -4.61 -20.76 -29.12
CA PHE A 5 -3.27 -20.22 -28.88
C PHE A 5 -3.13 -19.69 -27.41
N ILE A 6 -4.07 -18.88 -26.95
CA ILE A 6 -4.09 -18.40 -25.56
C ILE A 6 -4.13 -19.56 -24.57
N ARG A 7 -4.92 -20.60 -24.87
CA ARG A 7 -5.02 -21.77 -24.00
C ARG A 7 -3.70 -22.54 -23.94
N ASN A 8 -2.99 -22.64 -25.07
CA ASN A 8 -1.69 -23.31 -25.14
C ASN A 8 -0.62 -22.54 -24.36
N VAL A 9 -0.58 -21.21 -24.46
CA VAL A 9 0.34 -20.36 -23.70
C VAL A 9 0.08 -20.50 -22.19
N ARG A 10 -1.20 -20.43 -21.78
CA ARG A 10 -1.60 -20.59 -20.37
C ARG A 10 -1.40 -22.00 -19.81
N ALA A 11 -1.33 -23.00 -20.64
CA ALA A 11 -1.10 -24.40 -20.26
C ALA A 11 0.40 -24.72 -20.08
N ALA A 12 1.29 -23.85 -20.54
CA ALA A 12 2.73 -24.02 -20.37
C ALA A 12 3.09 -24.02 -18.87
N LYS A 13 3.88 -25.00 -18.47
CA LYS A 13 4.28 -25.17 -17.04
C LYS A 13 5.60 -24.49 -16.72
N THR A 14 6.43 -24.29 -17.72
CA THR A 14 7.73 -23.65 -17.60
C THR A 14 7.85 -22.49 -18.58
N ILE A 15 8.74 -21.53 -18.27
CA ILE A 15 9.06 -20.42 -19.17
C ILE A 15 9.60 -20.92 -20.51
N ALA A 16 10.32 -22.03 -20.51
CA ALA A 16 10.86 -22.66 -21.71
C ALA A 16 9.73 -23.19 -22.62
N ASP A 17 8.72 -23.87 -22.05
CA ASP A 17 7.55 -24.36 -22.77
C ASP A 17 6.74 -23.19 -23.35
N GLU A 18 6.55 -22.13 -22.58
CA GLU A 18 5.87 -20.92 -23.02
C GLU A 18 6.58 -20.29 -24.22
N ARG A 19 7.90 -20.10 -24.14
CA ARG A 19 8.70 -19.56 -25.25
C ARG A 19 8.63 -20.45 -26.48
N ALA A 20 8.66 -21.78 -26.31
CA ALA A 20 8.54 -22.71 -27.43
C ALA A 20 7.18 -22.60 -28.16
N VAL A 21 6.08 -22.47 -27.40
CA VAL A 21 4.74 -22.22 -27.94
C VAL A 21 4.69 -20.89 -28.69
N ILE A 22 5.23 -19.84 -28.12
CA ILE A 22 5.29 -18.49 -28.69
C ILE A 22 6.10 -18.47 -29.99
N GLN A 23 7.28 -19.06 -29.98
CA GLN A 23 8.15 -19.13 -31.19
C GLN A 23 7.50 -19.92 -32.31
N LYS A 24 6.87 -21.07 -32.01
CA LYS A 24 6.15 -21.88 -32.97
C LYS A 24 4.99 -21.11 -33.62
N GLU A 25 4.19 -20.42 -32.82
CA GLU A 25 3.08 -19.61 -33.30
C GLU A 25 3.56 -18.39 -34.08
N SER A 26 4.60 -17.71 -33.65
CA SER A 26 5.23 -16.60 -34.36
C SER A 26 5.77 -17.01 -35.73
N ALA A 27 6.37 -18.20 -35.81
CA ALA A 27 6.82 -18.78 -37.11
C ALA A 27 5.61 -19.09 -38.04
N SER A 28 4.53 -19.65 -37.46
CA SER A 28 3.30 -19.94 -38.21
C SER A 28 2.64 -18.67 -38.76
N ILE A 29 2.60 -17.60 -37.94
CA ILE A 29 2.06 -16.30 -38.36
C ILE A 29 2.92 -15.71 -39.50
N ARG A 30 4.25 -15.75 -39.40
CA ARG A 30 5.16 -15.26 -40.43
C ARG A 30 4.99 -16.04 -41.74
N ALA A 31 4.84 -17.35 -41.69
CA ALA A 31 4.58 -18.19 -42.87
C ALA A 31 3.24 -17.81 -43.52
N SER A 32 2.18 -17.69 -42.72
CA SER A 32 0.85 -17.32 -43.23
C SER A 32 0.83 -15.90 -43.85
N PHE A 33 1.61 -14.95 -43.35
CA PHE A 33 1.73 -13.62 -43.94
C PHE A 33 2.51 -13.61 -45.26
N ARG A 34 3.45 -14.53 -45.46
CA ARG A 34 4.18 -14.70 -46.75
C ARG A 34 3.35 -15.37 -47.83
N GLU A 35 2.46 -16.32 -47.45
CA GLU A 35 1.62 -17.06 -48.38
C GLU A 35 0.49 -16.24 -49.02
N GLU A 36 0.37 -14.93 -48.63
CA GLU A 36 -0.65 -14.01 -49.11
C GLU A 36 -2.06 -14.61 -49.28
N SER A 37 -2.47 -15.43 -48.34
CA SER A 37 -3.82 -15.99 -48.37
C SER A 37 -4.83 -14.85 -48.40
N GLY A 38 -5.62 -14.74 -49.48
CA GLY A 38 -6.64 -13.69 -49.65
C GLY A 38 -7.80 -13.74 -48.64
N ASP A 39 -7.74 -14.69 -47.69
CA ASP A 39 -8.76 -14.83 -46.65
C ASP A 39 -8.57 -13.79 -45.54
N HIS A 40 -9.43 -12.78 -45.52
CA HIS A 40 -9.52 -11.77 -44.49
C HIS A 40 -9.68 -12.33 -43.07
N SER A 41 -10.33 -13.49 -42.91
CA SER A 41 -10.55 -14.12 -41.61
C SER A 41 -9.23 -14.63 -41.02
N VAL A 42 -8.39 -15.24 -41.85
CA VAL A 42 -7.07 -15.73 -41.46
C VAL A 42 -6.17 -14.56 -41.08
N ARG A 43 -6.11 -13.53 -41.93
CA ARG A 43 -5.33 -12.31 -41.66
C ARG A 43 -5.74 -11.66 -40.35
N ARG A 44 -7.05 -11.47 -40.12
CA ARG A 44 -7.59 -10.91 -38.87
C ARG A 44 -7.20 -11.74 -37.66
N ASN A 45 -7.31 -13.07 -37.73
CA ASN A 45 -6.90 -13.94 -36.62
C ASN A 45 -5.40 -13.88 -36.34
N ASN A 46 -4.57 -13.78 -37.39
CA ASN A 46 -3.11 -13.69 -37.23
C ASN A 46 -2.69 -12.33 -36.63
N VAL A 47 -3.31 -11.24 -37.05
CA VAL A 47 -3.07 -9.93 -36.43
C VAL A 47 -3.55 -9.90 -34.98
N ALA A 48 -4.68 -10.55 -34.64
CA ALA A 48 -5.12 -10.68 -33.26
C ALA A 48 -4.11 -11.48 -32.40
N LYS A 49 -3.53 -12.56 -32.97
CA LYS A 49 -2.46 -13.30 -32.28
C LYS A 49 -1.19 -12.44 -32.11
N LEU A 50 -0.86 -11.65 -33.13
CA LEU A 50 0.29 -10.73 -33.09
C LEU A 50 0.14 -9.69 -31.99
N LEU A 51 -1.06 -9.13 -31.78
CA LEU A 51 -1.36 -8.25 -30.68
C LEU A 51 -1.15 -8.93 -29.32
N TYR A 52 -1.58 -10.20 -29.21
CA TYR A 52 -1.36 -10.96 -28.00
C TYR A 52 0.14 -11.23 -27.74
N LEU A 53 0.91 -11.53 -28.79
CA LEU A 53 2.37 -11.65 -28.69
C LEU A 53 3.02 -10.35 -28.22
N PHE A 54 2.55 -9.22 -28.73
CA PHE A 54 3.01 -7.90 -28.29
C PHE A 54 2.74 -7.66 -26.78
N THR A 55 1.54 -8.05 -26.30
CA THR A 55 1.22 -7.95 -24.86
C THR A 55 2.07 -8.88 -23.96
N LEU A 56 2.69 -9.91 -24.53
CA LEU A 56 3.64 -10.78 -23.84
C LEU A 56 5.09 -10.25 -23.91
N GLY A 57 5.31 -9.09 -24.54
CA GLY A 57 6.64 -8.48 -24.69
C GLY A 57 7.47 -8.98 -25.87
N GLU A 58 6.86 -9.71 -26.79
CA GLU A 58 7.55 -10.27 -27.96
C GLU A 58 7.68 -9.26 -29.11
N ARG A 59 8.75 -9.40 -29.93
CA ARG A 59 8.98 -8.54 -31.09
C ARG A 59 8.01 -8.84 -32.22
N THR A 60 7.23 -7.85 -32.65
CA THR A 60 6.10 -7.99 -33.60
C THR A 60 6.25 -7.19 -34.90
N HIS A 61 7.42 -6.59 -35.16
CA HIS A 61 7.66 -5.72 -36.33
C HIS A 61 7.32 -6.37 -37.68
N PHE A 62 7.43 -7.69 -37.80
CA PHE A 62 7.16 -8.43 -39.02
C PHE A 62 5.68 -8.40 -39.48
N GLY A 63 4.76 -7.93 -38.66
CA GLY A 63 3.33 -7.89 -38.96
C GLY A 63 2.77 -6.50 -39.19
N GLN A 64 3.59 -5.45 -39.17
CA GLN A 64 3.13 -4.07 -39.29
C GLN A 64 2.36 -3.80 -40.60
N ILE A 65 2.87 -4.24 -41.73
CA ILE A 65 2.21 -4.10 -43.05
C ILE A 65 0.84 -4.78 -43.09
N GLU A 66 0.70 -5.92 -42.45
CA GLU A 66 -0.57 -6.64 -42.39
C GLU A 66 -1.62 -5.92 -41.54
N CYS A 67 -1.19 -5.17 -40.51
CA CYS A 67 -2.06 -4.27 -39.75
C CYS A 67 -2.63 -3.16 -40.66
N LEU A 68 -1.80 -2.57 -41.52
CA LEU A 68 -2.24 -1.54 -42.48
C LEU A 68 -3.20 -2.08 -43.55
N LYS A 69 -2.97 -3.29 -44.02
CA LYS A 69 -3.91 -3.97 -44.95
C LYS A 69 -5.29 -4.18 -44.29
N LEU A 70 -5.34 -4.48 -42.98
CA LEU A 70 -6.61 -4.56 -42.24
C LEU A 70 -7.25 -3.18 -42.00
N LEU A 71 -6.46 -2.16 -41.73
CA LEU A 71 -6.94 -0.79 -41.58
C LEU A 71 -7.59 -0.27 -42.88
N ALA A 72 -6.99 -0.54 -44.03
CA ALA A 72 -7.52 -0.16 -45.34
C ALA A 72 -8.73 -1.00 -45.81
N SER A 73 -9.05 -2.10 -45.12
CA SER A 73 -10.18 -2.99 -45.51
C SER A 73 -11.53 -2.27 -45.41
N PRO A 74 -12.47 -2.52 -46.33
CA PRO A 74 -13.83 -1.94 -46.26
C PRO A 74 -14.70 -2.55 -45.15
N ARG A 75 -14.29 -3.67 -44.54
CA ARG A 75 -15.07 -4.35 -43.49
C ARG A 75 -14.79 -3.73 -42.13
N PHE A 76 -15.84 -3.31 -41.44
CA PHE A 76 -15.70 -2.69 -40.13
C PHE A 76 -14.92 -3.55 -39.10
N ALA A 77 -15.17 -4.88 -39.11
CA ALA A 77 -14.47 -5.79 -38.17
C ALA A 77 -12.96 -5.86 -38.42
N ASP A 78 -12.53 -5.73 -39.68
CA ASP A 78 -11.11 -5.71 -40.06
C ASP A 78 -10.52 -4.33 -39.72
N LYS A 79 -11.23 -3.24 -40.07
CA LYS A 79 -10.81 -1.86 -39.71
C LYS A 79 -10.61 -1.70 -38.22
N ARG A 80 -11.55 -2.19 -37.39
CA ARG A 80 -11.46 -2.09 -35.94
C ARG A 80 -10.17 -2.71 -35.40
N LEU A 81 -9.83 -3.90 -35.89
CA LEU A 81 -8.60 -4.58 -35.49
C LEU A 81 -7.36 -3.90 -36.08
N GLY A 82 -7.46 -3.45 -37.37
CA GLY A 82 -6.38 -2.70 -38.05
C GLY A 82 -6.01 -1.44 -37.27
N HIS A 83 -6.99 -0.62 -36.91
CA HIS A 83 -6.78 0.61 -36.12
C HIS A 83 -6.16 0.33 -34.74
N LEU A 84 -6.65 -0.71 -34.02
CA LEU A 84 -6.08 -1.11 -32.75
C LEU A 84 -4.63 -1.58 -32.90
N ALA A 85 -4.37 -2.42 -33.91
CA ALA A 85 -3.04 -2.94 -34.15
C ALA A 85 -2.06 -1.83 -34.57
N THR A 86 -2.49 -0.89 -35.40
CA THR A 86 -1.69 0.27 -35.78
C THR A 86 -1.34 1.13 -34.56
N SER A 87 -2.30 1.40 -33.68
CA SER A 87 -2.07 2.19 -32.46
C SER A 87 -1.12 1.55 -31.45
N LEU A 88 -0.98 0.21 -31.45
CA LEU A 88 -0.16 -0.51 -30.46
C LEU A 88 1.20 -0.96 -31.01
N LEU A 89 1.26 -1.30 -32.31
CA LEU A 89 2.44 -1.93 -32.92
C LEU A 89 3.30 -0.96 -33.73
N LEU A 90 2.80 0.23 -34.01
CA LEU A 90 3.51 1.25 -34.77
C LEU A 90 3.91 2.38 -33.84
N ASP A 91 5.09 2.94 -34.11
CA ASP A 91 5.65 4.09 -33.44
C ASP A 91 5.61 5.31 -34.38
N GLU A 92 5.49 6.50 -33.81
CA GLU A 92 5.39 7.78 -34.54
C GLU A 92 6.59 8.10 -35.45
N ASN A 93 7.76 7.47 -35.19
CA ASN A 93 9.00 7.71 -35.96
C ASN A 93 9.18 6.74 -37.14
N GLN A 94 8.21 5.88 -37.43
CA GLN A 94 8.36 4.85 -38.48
C GLN A 94 7.87 5.36 -39.82
N GLU A 95 8.68 5.22 -40.85
CA GLU A 95 8.37 5.62 -42.25
C GLU A 95 7.07 4.96 -42.77
N VAL A 96 6.74 3.79 -42.23
CA VAL A 96 5.50 3.06 -42.59
C VAL A 96 4.23 3.87 -42.27
N LEU A 97 4.28 4.87 -41.40
CA LEU A 97 3.15 5.74 -41.06
C LEU A 97 2.68 6.59 -42.24
N THR A 98 3.53 6.96 -43.16
CA THR A 98 3.15 7.72 -44.36
C THR A 98 2.07 6.98 -45.18
N LEU A 99 2.11 5.65 -45.19
CA LEU A 99 1.10 4.80 -45.85
C LEU A 99 -0.26 4.82 -45.13
N VAL A 100 -0.28 5.18 -43.85
CA VAL A 100 -1.49 5.22 -43.03
C VAL A 100 -2.27 6.52 -43.24
N THR A 101 -1.58 7.62 -43.50
CA THR A 101 -2.15 8.97 -43.57
C THR A 101 -3.35 9.06 -44.50
N ASN A 102 -3.24 8.56 -45.73
CA ASN A 102 -4.34 8.55 -46.70
C ASN A 102 -5.52 7.67 -46.24
N SER A 103 -5.23 6.54 -45.63
CA SER A 103 -6.30 5.66 -45.10
C SER A 103 -7.05 6.32 -43.94
N LEU A 104 -6.33 7.01 -43.05
CA LEU A 104 -6.92 7.79 -41.96
C LEU A 104 -7.75 8.97 -42.50
N LYS A 105 -7.27 9.68 -43.50
CA LYS A 105 -8.00 10.79 -44.15
C LYS A 105 -9.35 10.30 -44.70
N ASN A 106 -9.36 9.19 -45.42
CA ASN A 106 -10.58 8.58 -45.92
C ASN A 106 -11.52 8.11 -44.81
N ASP A 107 -10.97 7.59 -43.73
CA ASP A 107 -11.74 7.09 -42.59
C ASP A 107 -12.29 8.25 -41.73
N LEU A 108 -11.63 9.40 -41.67
CA LEU A 108 -12.14 10.60 -41.00
C LEU A 108 -13.37 11.19 -41.74
N SER A 109 -13.48 11.00 -43.06
CA SER A 109 -14.60 11.46 -43.88
C SER A 109 -15.66 10.35 -44.12
N HIS A 110 -15.57 9.24 -43.39
CA HIS A 110 -16.45 8.07 -43.62
C HIS A 110 -17.85 8.32 -43.05
N SER A 111 -18.89 7.77 -43.74
CA SER A 111 -20.30 7.89 -43.33
C SER A 111 -20.60 7.22 -41.97
N ASN A 112 -19.85 6.18 -41.60
CA ASN A 112 -20.04 5.45 -40.34
C ASN A 112 -19.29 6.14 -39.21
N GLN A 113 -20.02 6.69 -38.23
CA GLN A 113 -19.48 7.35 -37.07
C GLN A 113 -18.45 6.53 -36.28
N TYR A 114 -18.56 5.20 -36.26
CA TYR A 114 -17.63 4.34 -35.52
C TYR A 114 -16.28 4.21 -36.24
N VAL A 115 -16.27 4.26 -37.59
CA VAL A 115 -15.04 4.33 -38.37
C VAL A 115 -14.32 5.65 -38.13
N VAL A 116 -15.04 6.76 -38.19
CA VAL A 116 -14.49 8.08 -37.88
C VAL A 116 -13.90 8.10 -36.47
N GLY A 117 -14.65 7.53 -35.50
CA GLY A 117 -14.16 7.46 -34.12
C GLY A 117 -12.90 6.61 -33.92
N LEU A 118 -12.74 5.54 -34.70
CA LEU A 118 -11.51 4.72 -34.70
C LEU A 118 -10.35 5.50 -35.31
N ALA A 119 -10.57 6.19 -36.43
CA ALA A 119 -9.55 7.02 -37.09
C ALA A 119 -9.04 8.13 -36.18
N LEU A 120 -9.95 8.85 -35.51
CA LEU A 120 -9.60 9.90 -34.54
C LEU A 120 -8.78 9.33 -33.35
N CYS A 121 -9.14 8.14 -32.83
CA CYS A 121 -8.37 7.53 -31.76
C CYS A 121 -6.97 7.12 -32.21
N THR A 122 -6.86 6.53 -33.40
CA THR A 122 -5.58 6.09 -33.96
C THR A 122 -4.69 7.30 -34.23
N LEU A 123 -5.23 8.31 -34.92
CA LEU A 123 -4.50 9.55 -35.18
C LEU A 123 -3.97 10.16 -33.88
N GLY A 124 -4.83 10.34 -32.87
CA GLY A 124 -4.39 10.90 -31.59
C GLY A 124 -3.33 10.07 -30.85
N ASN A 125 -3.19 8.76 -31.14
CA ASN A 125 -2.19 7.92 -30.49
C ASN A 125 -0.83 7.90 -31.20
N ILE A 126 -0.82 7.94 -32.53
CA ILE A 126 0.38 7.70 -33.34
C ILE A 126 0.78 8.87 -34.24
N ALA A 127 0.09 10.01 -34.18
CA ALA A 127 0.38 11.14 -35.05
C ALA A 127 1.83 11.62 -34.91
N SER A 128 2.58 11.58 -36.04
CA SER A 128 3.80 12.32 -36.19
C SER A 128 3.51 13.82 -36.40
N ILE A 129 4.53 14.65 -36.33
CA ILE A 129 4.40 16.09 -36.61
C ILE A 129 3.83 16.33 -38.02
N GLU A 130 4.34 15.61 -39.02
CA GLU A 130 3.88 15.69 -40.40
C GLU A 130 2.43 15.25 -40.55
N MET A 131 2.07 14.09 -40.02
CA MET A 131 0.69 13.58 -40.04
C MET A 131 -0.28 14.53 -39.33
N SER A 132 0.15 15.18 -38.25
CA SER A 132 -0.64 16.18 -37.53
C SER A 132 -0.92 17.40 -38.38
N ARG A 133 0.09 17.88 -39.13
CA ARG A 133 -0.05 19.01 -40.06
C ARG A 133 -0.91 18.68 -41.28
N ASP A 134 -0.85 17.41 -41.76
CA ASP A 134 -1.63 16.97 -42.92
C ASP A 134 -3.12 16.74 -42.61
N LEU A 135 -3.45 16.37 -41.38
CA LEU A 135 -4.80 15.89 -41.01
C LEU A 135 -5.54 16.82 -40.03
N PHE A 136 -4.96 17.94 -39.58
CA PHE A 136 -5.61 18.82 -38.60
C PHE A 136 -6.92 19.42 -39.13
N ALA A 137 -7.02 19.70 -40.42
CA ALA A 137 -8.22 20.26 -41.02
C ALA A 137 -9.40 19.30 -41.01
N GLU A 138 -9.16 18.01 -41.20
CA GLU A 138 -10.17 16.96 -41.08
C GLU A 138 -10.62 16.81 -39.62
N VAL A 139 -9.70 16.90 -38.65
CA VAL A 139 -10.04 16.87 -37.22
C VAL A 139 -10.88 18.08 -36.82
N GLU A 140 -10.53 19.26 -37.31
CA GLU A 140 -11.31 20.50 -37.11
C GLU A 140 -12.73 20.36 -37.70
N ALA A 141 -12.87 19.81 -38.89
CA ALA A 141 -14.17 19.50 -39.49
C ALA A 141 -14.98 18.53 -38.65
N CYS A 142 -14.32 17.52 -38.05
CA CYS A 142 -14.96 16.58 -37.13
C CYS A 142 -15.46 17.22 -35.81
N ILE A 143 -14.83 18.29 -35.33
CA ILE A 143 -15.30 19.05 -34.16
C ILE A 143 -16.63 19.74 -34.47
N ASN A 144 -16.84 20.23 -35.73
CA ASN A 144 -18.03 20.96 -36.14
C ASN A 144 -19.21 20.01 -36.50
N THR A 145 -19.04 18.68 -36.44
CA THR A 145 -20.14 17.75 -36.81
C THR A 145 -21.30 17.80 -35.80
N SER A 146 -22.52 17.47 -36.26
CA SER A 146 -23.70 17.40 -35.42
C SER A 146 -23.66 16.24 -34.41
N ASN A 147 -22.82 15.21 -34.64
CA ASN A 147 -22.76 14.00 -33.87
C ASN A 147 -21.89 14.19 -32.59
N PRO A 148 -22.45 14.10 -31.38
CA PRO A 148 -21.69 14.30 -30.15
C PRO A 148 -20.60 13.24 -29.92
N TYR A 149 -20.75 12.03 -30.45
CA TYR A 149 -19.73 10.99 -30.36
C TYR A 149 -18.47 11.39 -31.13
N ILE A 150 -18.61 11.92 -32.33
CA ILE A 150 -17.50 12.39 -33.16
C ILE A 150 -16.84 13.59 -32.52
N ARG A 151 -17.63 14.61 -32.08
CA ARG A 151 -17.08 15.81 -31.40
C ARG A 151 -16.21 15.49 -30.22
N ARG A 152 -16.64 14.53 -29.36
CA ARG A 152 -15.83 14.08 -28.21
C ARG A 152 -14.48 13.51 -28.63
N LYS A 153 -14.50 12.64 -29.64
CA LYS A 153 -13.26 12.02 -30.13
C LYS A 153 -12.34 13.01 -30.82
N ALA A 154 -12.93 13.93 -31.60
CA ALA A 154 -12.19 15.00 -32.27
C ALA A 154 -11.52 15.97 -31.29
N ALA A 155 -12.22 16.38 -30.23
CA ALA A 155 -11.63 17.23 -29.19
C ALA A 155 -10.41 16.57 -28.50
N LEU A 156 -10.48 15.28 -28.18
CA LEU A 156 -9.34 14.56 -27.60
C LEU A 156 -8.20 14.31 -28.59
N CYS A 157 -8.52 14.14 -29.88
CA CYS A 157 -7.51 14.06 -30.94
C CYS A 157 -6.81 15.41 -31.12
N ALA A 158 -7.58 16.51 -31.18
CA ALA A 158 -7.05 17.87 -31.28
C ALA A 158 -6.10 18.20 -30.11
N MET A 159 -6.47 17.83 -28.86
CA MET A 159 -5.60 17.99 -27.70
C MET A 159 -4.21 17.37 -27.91
N ARG A 160 -4.15 16.15 -28.47
CA ARG A 160 -2.89 15.46 -28.71
C ARG A 160 -2.10 16.03 -29.88
N ILE A 161 -2.78 16.49 -30.93
CA ILE A 161 -2.18 17.21 -32.07
C ILE A 161 -1.53 18.50 -31.59
N CYS A 162 -2.26 19.30 -30.80
CA CYS A 162 -1.74 20.58 -30.27
C CYS A 162 -0.52 20.40 -29.37
N ARG A 163 -0.45 19.31 -28.60
CA ARG A 163 0.76 18.97 -27.79
C ARG A 163 1.96 18.61 -28.66
N LYS A 164 1.75 18.01 -29.85
CA LYS A 164 2.82 17.63 -30.77
C LYS A 164 3.27 18.80 -31.64
N VAL A 165 2.33 19.64 -32.05
CA VAL A 165 2.55 20.76 -32.97
C VAL A 165 1.90 22.01 -32.36
N PRO A 166 2.63 22.76 -31.55
CA PRO A 166 2.12 23.99 -30.91
C PRO A 166 1.59 25.02 -31.90
N ASP A 167 2.20 25.16 -33.06
CA ASP A 167 1.79 26.10 -34.13
C ASP A 167 0.31 25.95 -34.54
N LEU A 168 -0.30 24.79 -34.28
CA LEU A 168 -1.69 24.51 -34.59
C LEU A 168 -2.68 24.89 -33.49
N GLN A 169 -2.21 25.35 -32.33
CA GLN A 169 -3.07 25.66 -31.16
C GLN A 169 -4.10 26.75 -31.50
N GLU A 170 -3.70 27.79 -32.18
CA GLU A 170 -4.58 28.94 -32.55
C GLU A 170 -5.82 28.49 -33.33
N HIS A 171 -5.68 27.50 -34.22
CA HIS A 171 -6.79 26.97 -35.03
C HIS A 171 -7.89 26.30 -34.16
N PHE A 172 -7.53 25.83 -32.99
CA PHE A 172 -8.45 25.10 -32.10
C PHE A 172 -9.04 25.98 -31.00
N VAL A 173 -8.58 27.21 -30.75
CA VAL A 173 -9.07 28.10 -29.68
C VAL A 173 -10.57 28.37 -29.85
N ASP A 174 -11.01 28.87 -31.02
CA ASP A 174 -12.42 29.15 -31.28
C ASP A 174 -13.30 27.92 -31.24
N LYS A 175 -12.80 26.79 -31.71
CA LYS A 175 -13.52 25.50 -31.67
C LYS A 175 -13.66 24.96 -30.25
N ALA A 176 -12.65 25.15 -29.44
CA ALA A 176 -12.69 24.78 -28.03
C ALA A 176 -13.75 25.59 -27.27
N ASN A 177 -13.86 26.90 -27.55
CA ASN A 177 -14.92 27.75 -27.03
C ASN A 177 -16.33 27.27 -27.39
N GLN A 178 -16.52 26.83 -28.65
CA GLN A 178 -17.81 26.27 -29.11
C GLN A 178 -18.18 24.96 -28.39
N LEU A 179 -17.19 24.12 -28.08
CA LEU A 179 -17.40 22.86 -27.32
C LEU A 179 -17.90 23.08 -25.91
N LEU A 180 -17.57 24.22 -25.27
CA LEU A 180 -18.07 24.54 -23.93
C LEU A 180 -19.56 24.97 -23.93
N ALA A 181 -20.08 25.39 -25.06
CA ALA A 181 -21.51 25.73 -25.23
C ALA A 181 -22.39 24.49 -25.51
N ASP A 182 -21.79 23.29 -25.60
CA ASP A 182 -22.53 22.06 -25.92
C ASP A 182 -23.39 21.58 -24.75
N ARG A 183 -24.58 21.11 -25.07
CA ARG A 183 -25.50 20.53 -24.06
C ARG A 183 -25.14 19.12 -23.63
N ASN A 184 -24.29 18.44 -24.39
CA ASN A 184 -23.84 17.08 -24.07
C ASN A 184 -22.66 17.14 -23.10
N HIS A 185 -22.84 16.65 -21.88
CA HIS A 185 -21.81 16.65 -20.84
C HIS A 185 -20.52 15.93 -21.23
N GLY A 186 -20.61 14.89 -22.06
CA GLY A 186 -19.41 14.21 -22.57
C GLY A 186 -18.60 15.07 -23.55
N VAL A 187 -19.26 15.93 -24.33
CA VAL A 187 -18.60 16.91 -25.22
C VAL A 187 -17.99 18.02 -24.39
N LEU A 188 -18.73 18.52 -23.41
CA LEU A 188 -18.27 19.52 -22.45
C LEU A 188 -17.01 19.04 -21.72
N LEU A 189 -16.99 17.80 -21.24
CA LEU A 189 -15.85 17.19 -20.56
C LEU A 189 -14.60 17.14 -21.46
N CYS A 190 -14.76 16.79 -22.74
CA CYS A 190 -13.67 16.75 -23.70
C CYS A 190 -13.19 18.15 -24.09
N GLY A 191 -14.11 19.12 -24.22
CA GLY A 191 -13.80 20.54 -24.45
C GLY A 191 -13.00 21.14 -23.29
N LEU A 192 -13.43 20.92 -22.04
CA LEU A 192 -12.68 21.33 -20.85
C LEU A 192 -11.27 20.73 -20.83
N THR A 193 -11.13 19.47 -21.23
CA THR A 193 -9.82 18.82 -21.27
C THR A 193 -8.91 19.42 -22.35
N LEU A 194 -9.47 19.74 -23.53
CA LEU A 194 -8.74 20.40 -24.61
C LEU A 194 -8.23 21.78 -24.15
N ILE A 195 -9.11 22.64 -23.61
CA ILE A 195 -8.74 23.99 -23.15
C ILE A 195 -7.70 23.92 -22.03
N THR A 196 -7.89 23.04 -21.05
CA THR A 196 -6.89 22.86 -19.97
C THR A 196 -5.53 22.52 -20.56
N SER A 197 -5.48 21.64 -21.57
CA SER A 197 -4.23 21.25 -22.21
C SER A 197 -3.59 22.36 -23.04
N LEU A 198 -4.40 23.21 -23.70
CA LEU A 198 -3.89 24.37 -24.42
C LEU A 198 -3.27 25.40 -23.45
N CYS A 199 -3.95 25.69 -22.35
CA CYS A 199 -3.45 26.61 -21.34
C CYS A 199 -2.18 26.08 -20.63
N GLU A 200 -2.12 24.76 -20.32
CA GLU A 200 -0.94 24.15 -19.69
C GLU A 200 0.29 24.18 -20.63
N ALA A 201 0.10 24.00 -21.94
CA ALA A 201 1.17 24.06 -22.94
C ALA A 201 1.73 25.49 -23.13
N ASP A 202 0.88 26.49 -23.15
CA ASP A 202 1.25 27.91 -23.27
C ASP A 202 2.12 28.38 -22.08
N GLU A 203 1.81 27.87 -20.88
CA GLU A 203 2.62 28.12 -19.67
C GLU A 203 4.06 27.60 -19.78
N GLU A 204 4.26 26.46 -20.47
CA GLU A 204 5.58 25.84 -20.62
C GLU A 204 6.45 26.61 -21.64
N GLU A 205 5.87 27.19 -22.69
CA GLU A 205 6.57 27.86 -23.77
C GLU A 205 6.90 29.34 -23.46
N GLY A 206 6.22 29.97 -22.50
CA GLY A 206 6.51 31.30 -22.00
C GLY A 206 6.17 32.42 -22.96
N GLY A 207 5.09 32.28 -23.74
CA GLY A 207 4.58 33.29 -24.69
C GLY A 207 4.21 34.62 -24.01
N GLU A 208 4.51 35.74 -24.67
CA GLU A 208 4.22 37.10 -24.17
C GLU A 208 2.74 37.49 -24.30
N GLU A 209 1.98 36.89 -25.23
CA GLU A 209 0.53 36.99 -25.36
C GLU A 209 -0.08 35.61 -25.19
N GLY A 210 -0.50 35.31 -23.95
CA GLY A 210 -0.90 33.95 -23.57
C GLY A 210 -2.26 33.56 -24.16
N ILE A 211 -2.34 32.36 -24.70
CA ILE A 211 -3.60 31.68 -25.08
C ILE A 211 -4.58 31.66 -23.88
N VAL A 212 -4.05 31.65 -22.65
CA VAL A 212 -4.81 31.72 -21.40
C VAL A 212 -5.75 32.92 -21.34
N ASP A 213 -5.32 34.08 -21.80
CA ASP A 213 -6.13 35.31 -21.75
C ASP A 213 -7.40 35.21 -22.63
N ASN A 214 -7.33 34.48 -23.75
CA ASN A 214 -8.49 34.22 -24.60
C ASN A 214 -9.60 33.45 -23.90
N PHE A 215 -9.24 32.63 -22.92
CA PHE A 215 -10.19 31.78 -22.18
C PHE A 215 -10.68 32.38 -20.85
N LYS A 216 -10.10 33.49 -20.37
CA LYS A 216 -10.55 34.15 -19.13
C LYS A 216 -11.99 34.64 -19.22
N SER A 217 -12.45 35.03 -20.42
CA SER A 217 -13.84 35.42 -20.67
C SER A 217 -14.87 34.29 -20.37
N LEU A 218 -14.44 33.05 -20.33
CA LEU A 218 -15.28 31.87 -20.05
C LEU A 218 -15.56 31.67 -18.56
N VAL A 219 -14.78 32.25 -17.65
CA VAL A 219 -14.86 32.06 -16.21
C VAL A 219 -16.28 32.25 -15.67
N PRO A 220 -17.02 33.32 -15.97
CA PRO A 220 -18.37 33.49 -15.46
C PRO A 220 -19.35 32.39 -15.94
N GLY A 221 -19.16 31.89 -17.17
CA GLY A 221 -19.92 30.75 -17.71
C GLY A 221 -19.63 29.44 -16.96
N LEU A 222 -18.36 29.15 -16.71
CA LEU A 222 -17.92 27.98 -15.98
C LEU A 222 -18.40 27.99 -14.53
N VAL A 223 -18.30 29.13 -13.85
CA VAL A 223 -18.83 29.33 -12.48
C VAL A 223 -20.34 29.05 -12.44
N ARG A 224 -21.11 29.55 -13.41
CA ARG A 224 -22.55 29.31 -13.51
C ARG A 224 -22.86 27.83 -13.72
N THR A 225 -22.13 27.17 -14.60
CA THR A 225 -22.29 25.73 -14.85
C THR A 225 -21.93 24.91 -13.61
N LEU A 226 -20.84 25.21 -12.95
CA LEU A 226 -20.42 24.53 -11.70
C LEU A 226 -21.47 24.73 -10.59
N LYS A 227 -21.99 25.94 -10.43
CA LYS A 227 -23.04 26.22 -9.47
C LYS A 227 -24.32 25.43 -9.76
N GLY A 228 -24.72 25.35 -11.04
CA GLY A 228 -25.86 24.52 -11.45
C GLY A 228 -25.67 23.04 -11.12
N LEU A 229 -24.51 22.48 -11.37
CA LEU A 229 -24.19 21.08 -11.07
C LEU A 229 -24.11 20.80 -9.56
N ALA A 230 -23.58 21.75 -8.77
CA ALA A 230 -23.39 21.59 -7.34
C ALA A 230 -24.69 21.76 -6.53
N THR A 231 -25.67 22.57 -7.00
CA THR A 231 -26.87 22.90 -6.23
C THR A 231 -28.12 22.16 -6.65
N SER A 232 -28.40 22.05 -7.95
CA SER A 232 -29.69 21.57 -8.44
C SER A 232 -29.63 20.73 -9.71
N GLY A 233 -28.43 20.32 -10.11
CA GLY A 233 -28.23 19.58 -11.36
C GLY A 233 -28.99 18.26 -11.35
N TYR A 234 -29.99 18.13 -12.24
CA TYR A 234 -30.66 16.88 -12.51
C TYR A 234 -30.15 16.33 -13.84
N ALA A 235 -29.21 15.42 -13.76
CA ALA A 235 -28.67 14.69 -14.91
C ALA A 235 -28.51 13.21 -14.56
N PRO A 236 -29.59 12.43 -14.48
CA PRO A 236 -29.58 11.05 -14.00
C PRO A 236 -28.66 10.13 -14.80
N GLU A 237 -28.38 10.45 -16.07
CA GLU A 237 -27.44 9.71 -16.91
C GLU A 237 -25.97 9.88 -16.47
N HIS A 238 -25.66 10.96 -15.75
CA HIS A 238 -24.32 11.32 -15.29
C HIS A 238 -24.22 11.36 -13.76
N ASP A 239 -25.25 10.95 -13.06
CA ASP A 239 -25.27 10.88 -11.60
C ASP A 239 -24.41 9.70 -11.11
N VAL A 240 -23.51 9.98 -10.19
CA VAL A 240 -22.69 8.96 -9.54
C VAL A 240 -22.92 9.03 -8.03
N THR A 241 -23.61 8.04 -7.50
CA THR A 241 -23.94 7.95 -6.05
C THR A 241 -24.67 9.16 -5.47
N GLY A 242 -25.52 9.83 -6.27
CA GLY A 242 -26.29 11.01 -5.87
C GLY A 242 -25.50 12.34 -5.94
N ILE A 243 -24.40 12.36 -6.69
CA ILE A 243 -23.66 13.57 -7.05
C ILE A 243 -23.72 13.74 -8.57
N THR A 244 -24.22 14.87 -9.03
CA THR A 244 -24.44 15.13 -10.44
C THR A 244 -23.13 15.42 -11.15
N ASP A 245 -22.81 14.62 -12.16
CA ASP A 245 -21.65 14.72 -13.04
C ASP A 245 -20.34 15.18 -12.36
N PRO A 246 -19.77 14.35 -11.47
CA PRO A 246 -18.56 14.71 -10.72
C PRO A 246 -17.34 14.91 -11.63
N PHE A 247 -17.32 14.26 -12.79
CA PHE A 247 -16.19 14.38 -13.72
C PHE A 247 -16.12 15.75 -14.36
N VAL A 248 -17.27 16.32 -14.74
CA VAL A 248 -17.35 17.68 -15.28
C VAL A 248 -17.02 18.68 -14.17
N GLN A 249 -17.53 18.50 -12.95
CA GLN A 249 -17.22 19.36 -11.82
C GLN A 249 -15.71 19.44 -11.55
N VAL A 250 -15.02 18.28 -11.47
CA VAL A 250 -13.57 18.21 -11.27
C VAL A 250 -12.81 18.90 -12.41
N LYS A 251 -13.23 18.72 -13.68
CA LYS A 251 -12.57 19.35 -14.82
C LYS A 251 -12.81 20.86 -14.89
N ILE A 252 -13.98 21.33 -14.51
CA ILE A 252 -14.25 22.78 -14.38
C ILE A 252 -13.34 23.38 -13.29
N LEU A 253 -13.26 22.76 -12.11
CA LEU A 253 -12.41 23.24 -11.03
C LEU A 253 -10.93 23.29 -11.46
N ARG A 254 -10.45 22.27 -12.19
CA ARG A 254 -9.08 22.25 -12.71
C ARG A 254 -8.84 23.37 -13.72
N LEU A 255 -9.77 23.61 -14.66
CA LEU A 255 -9.66 24.70 -15.62
C LEU A 255 -9.71 26.07 -14.92
N LEU A 256 -10.63 26.26 -13.99
CA LEU A 256 -10.70 27.51 -13.19
C LEU A 256 -9.38 27.78 -12.46
N ARG A 257 -8.74 26.74 -11.93
CA ARG A 257 -7.42 26.84 -11.29
C ARG A 257 -6.38 27.39 -12.28
N VAL A 258 -6.29 26.78 -13.48
CA VAL A 258 -5.31 27.18 -14.50
C VAL A 258 -5.54 28.63 -14.94
N LEU A 259 -6.82 29.03 -15.12
CA LEU A 259 -7.16 30.40 -15.57
C LEU A 259 -6.96 31.46 -14.48
N ALA A 260 -6.97 31.09 -13.20
CA ALA A 260 -6.89 32.00 -12.06
C ALA A 260 -5.48 32.13 -11.45
N ILE A 261 -4.53 31.29 -11.83
CA ILE A 261 -3.16 31.37 -11.30
C ILE A 261 -2.54 32.70 -11.69
N GLY A 262 -2.15 33.50 -10.69
CA GLY A 262 -1.49 34.79 -10.85
C GLY A 262 -2.41 35.93 -11.29
N ASP A 263 -3.73 35.73 -11.26
CA ASP A 263 -4.74 36.72 -11.58
C ASP A 263 -5.70 36.93 -10.40
N ALA A 264 -5.56 38.05 -9.68
CA ALA A 264 -6.37 38.39 -8.51
C ALA A 264 -7.85 38.62 -8.86
N GLN A 265 -8.15 39.20 -10.04
CA GLN A 265 -9.53 39.47 -10.45
C GLN A 265 -10.29 38.18 -10.74
N VAL A 266 -9.67 37.27 -11.46
CA VAL A 266 -10.28 35.96 -11.73
C VAL A 266 -10.40 35.14 -10.43
N SER A 267 -9.39 35.21 -9.55
CA SER A 267 -9.42 34.55 -8.23
C SER A 267 -10.59 35.05 -7.38
N GLU A 268 -10.86 36.34 -7.32
CA GLU A 268 -12.00 36.91 -6.60
C GLU A 268 -13.36 36.43 -7.15
N GLN A 269 -13.50 36.33 -8.49
CA GLN A 269 -14.73 35.83 -9.12
C GLN A 269 -15.08 34.40 -8.77
N ILE A 270 -14.08 33.58 -8.45
CA ILE A 270 -14.28 32.14 -8.16
C ILE A 270 -14.29 31.80 -6.67
N ASN A 271 -13.88 32.70 -5.78
CA ASN A 271 -13.82 32.46 -4.33
C ASN A 271 -15.17 32.00 -3.76
N ASP A 272 -16.27 32.65 -4.13
CA ASP A 272 -17.61 32.30 -3.63
C ASP A 272 -18.06 30.90 -4.02
N ILE A 273 -17.84 30.53 -5.27
CA ILE A 273 -18.23 29.18 -5.73
C ILE A 273 -17.35 28.11 -5.10
N LEU A 274 -16.05 28.38 -4.90
CA LEU A 274 -15.15 27.45 -4.21
C LEU A 274 -15.59 27.23 -2.76
N ALA A 275 -15.98 28.30 -2.05
CA ALA A 275 -16.52 28.21 -0.69
C ALA A 275 -17.80 27.37 -0.66
N GLN A 276 -18.72 27.56 -1.62
CA GLN A 276 -19.96 26.78 -1.73
C GLN A 276 -19.67 25.30 -2.02
N VAL A 277 -18.79 24.99 -2.95
CA VAL A 277 -18.41 23.60 -3.28
C VAL A 277 -17.73 22.94 -2.07
N ALA A 278 -16.83 23.66 -1.41
CA ALA A 278 -16.09 23.14 -0.25
C ALA A 278 -16.98 22.82 0.96
N THR A 279 -18.09 23.57 1.13
CA THR A 279 -19.02 23.40 2.25
C THR A 279 -20.14 22.42 1.96
N ASN A 280 -20.68 22.41 0.74
CA ASN A 280 -21.91 21.68 0.39
C ASN A 280 -21.65 20.27 -0.13
N THR A 281 -20.41 19.94 -0.56
CA THR A 281 -20.12 18.61 -1.12
C THR A 281 -20.04 17.55 -0.03
N ASP A 282 -20.74 16.44 -0.25
CA ASP A 282 -20.78 15.30 0.68
C ASP A 282 -19.43 14.56 0.74
N SER A 283 -18.72 14.73 1.85
CA SER A 283 -17.44 14.05 2.12
C SER A 283 -17.56 12.58 2.55
N SER A 284 -18.77 12.05 2.69
CA SER A 284 -18.98 10.64 3.06
C SER A 284 -18.70 9.68 1.90
N LYS A 285 -18.68 10.19 0.66
CA LYS A 285 -18.54 9.42 -0.58
C LYS A 285 -17.21 9.74 -1.26
N ASN A 286 -16.56 8.73 -1.85
CA ASN A 286 -15.29 8.91 -2.55
C ASN A 286 -15.38 9.90 -3.72
N VAL A 287 -16.52 9.92 -4.37
CA VAL A 287 -16.80 10.87 -5.48
C VAL A 287 -16.81 12.32 -4.97
N GLY A 288 -17.48 12.57 -3.83
CA GLY A 288 -17.46 13.87 -3.18
C GLY A 288 -16.06 14.28 -2.72
N ASN A 289 -15.29 13.33 -2.19
CA ASN A 289 -13.91 13.57 -1.82
C ASN A 289 -13.03 13.97 -3.02
N SER A 290 -13.30 13.44 -4.23
CA SER A 290 -12.58 13.85 -5.44
C SER A 290 -12.85 15.30 -5.83
N ILE A 291 -14.10 15.74 -5.73
CA ILE A 291 -14.49 17.15 -5.98
C ILE A 291 -13.85 18.08 -4.93
N LEU A 292 -13.97 17.70 -3.64
CA LEU A 292 -13.37 18.45 -2.54
C LEU A 292 -11.84 18.56 -2.69
N TYR A 293 -11.19 17.49 -3.12
CA TYR A 293 -9.75 17.49 -3.35
C TYR A 293 -9.35 18.48 -4.45
N GLU A 294 -10.03 18.46 -5.61
CA GLU A 294 -9.75 19.39 -6.69
C GLU A 294 -10.09 20.84 -6.30
N ALA A 295 -11.18 21.06 -5.54
CA ALA A 295 -11.51 22.37 -4.99
C ALA A 295 -10.41 22.89 -4.05
N VAL A 296 -9.88 22.01 -3.17
CA VAL A 296 -8.77 22.38 -2.27
C VAL A 296 -7.51 22.71 -3.06
N LEU A 297 -7.14 21.93 -4.08
CA LEU A 297 -6.00 22.24 -4.93
C LEU A 297 -6.18 23.61 -5.61
N THR A 298 -7.41 23.92 -6.08
CA THR A 298 -7.70 25.21 -6.69
C THR A 298 -7.53 26.34 -5.67
N ILE A 299 -8.09 26.21 -4.45
CA ILE A 299 -7.98 27.21 -3.38
C ILE A 299 -6.51 27.50 -2.99
N LEU A 300 -5.66 26.50 -3.05
CA LEU A 300 -4.26 26.63 -2.62
C LEU A 300 -3.35 27.22 -3.71
N ASP A 301 -3.69 27.00 -4.98
CA ASP A 301 -2.89 27.46 -6.12
C ASP A 301 -3.24 28.90 -6.57
N ILE A 302 -4.43 29.41 -6.22
CA ILE A 302 -4.90 30.75 -6.58
C ILE A 302 -4.65 31.80 -5.47
N GLU A 303 -4.90 33.05 -5.75
CA GLU A 303 -4.88 34.13 -4.77
C GLU A 303 -6.18 34.19 -3.95
N ALA A 304 -6.47 33.08 -3.24
CA ALA A 304 -7.66 32.95 -2.42
C ALA A 304 -7.57 33.70 -1.09
N ASP A 305 -8.73 34.03 -0.51
CA ASP A 305 -8.81 34.61 0.83
C ASP A 305 -8.20 33.67 1.88
N SER A 306 -7.62 34.26 2.95
CA SER A 306 -7.02 33.50 4.05
C SER A 306 -8.02 32.54 4.71
N GLY A 307 -9.28 32.97 4.85
CA GLY A 307 -10.35 32.13 5.39
C GLY A 307 -10.63 30.89 4.53
N LEU A 308 -10.62 31.07 3.21
CA LEU A 308 -10.83 29.99 2.25
C LEU A 308 -9.64 29.00 2.24
N ARG A 309 -8.40 29.50 2.34
CA ARG A 309 -7.19 28.64 2.50
C ARG A 309 -7.26 27.79 3.77
N VAL A 310 -7.64 28.39 4.90
CA VAL A 310 -7.83 27.66 6.16
C VAL A 310 -8.93 26.59 6.01
N LEU A 311 -10.03 26.89 5.31
CA LEU A 311 -11.08 25.92 5.01
C LEU A 311 -10.51 24.73 4.19
N GLY A 312 -9.71 25.01 3.17
CA GLY A 312 -9.03 24.00 2.37
C GLY A 312 -8.14 23.07 3.24
N VAL A 313 -7.32 23.65 4.11
CA VAL A 313 -6.48 22.87 5.04
C VAL A 313 -7.31 22.04 6.02
N ASN A 314 -8.44 22.54 6.49
CA ASN A 314 -9.34 21.80 7.37
C ASN A 314 -10.01 20.59 6.65
N ILE A 315 -10.29 20.70 5.35
CA ILE A 315 -10.78 19.59 4.53
C ILE A 315 -9.69 18.51 4.41
N LEU A 316 -8.45 18.89 4.15
CA LEU A 316 -7.32 17.96 4.16
C LEU A 316 -7.15 17.29 5.52
N GLY A 317 -7.34 18.01 6.62
CA GLY A 317 -7.37 17.46 7.97
C GLY A 317 -8.46 16.41 8.17
N LYS A 318 -9.66 16.61 7.60
CA LYS A 318 -10.71 15.58 7.58
C LYS A 318 -10.31 14.37 6.75
N PHE A 319 -9.61 14.57 5.64
CA PHE A 319 -9.12 13.47 4.80
C PHE A 319 -8.09 12.61 5.53
N LEU A 320 -7.27 13.16 6.41
CA LEU A 320 -6.34 12.39 7.25
C LEU A 320 -7.05 11.39 8.15
N SER A 321 -8.27 11.70 8.57
CA SER A 321 -9.10 10.82 9.42
C SER A 321 -9.94 9.82 8.61
N ASN A 322 -9.80 9.76 7.30
CA ASN A 322 -10.53 8.85 6.43
C ASN A 322 -10.00 7.41 6.57
N ARG A 323 -10.88 6.43 6.34
CA ARG A 323 -10.50 5.00 6.38
C ARG A 323 -9.75 4.53 5.13
N ASP A 324 -9.90 5.24 4.02
CA ASP A 324 -9.25 4.92 2.75
C ASP A 324 -7.81 5.45 2.75
N ASN A 325 -6.84 4.55 2.57
CA ASN A 325 -5.42 4.87 2.54
C ASN A 325 -5.08 5.84 1.41
N ASN A 326 -5.74 5.73 0.25
CA ASN A 326 -5.48 6.61 -0.88
C ASN A 326 -5.84 8.07 -0.54
N ILE A 327 -6.97 8.29 0.13
CA ILE A 327 -7.40 9.63 0.55
C ILE A 327 -6.43 10.20 1.58
N ARG A 328 -5.99 9.40 2.55
CA ARG A 328 -4.98 9.83 3.55
C ARG A 328 -3.63 10.15 2.89
N TYR A 329 -3.17 9.30 1.96
CA TYR A 329 -1.93 9.52 1.23
C TYR A 329 -1.95 10.84 0.45
N VAL A 330 -3.02 11.07 -0.32
CA VAL A 330 -3.20 12.30 -1.10
C VAL A 330 -3.25 13.53 -0.20
N ALA A 331 -3.93 13.44 0.96
CA ALA A 331 -3.98 14.52 1.93
C ALA A 331 -2.59 14.86 2.49
N LEU A 332 -1.81 13.85 2.90
CA LEU A 332 -0.45 14.05 3.41
C LEU A 332 0.45 14.69 2.36
N ASN A 333 0.41 14.18 1.11
CA ASN A 333 1.21 14.70 0.01
C ASN A 333 0.87 16.16 -0.32
N THR A 334 -0.42 16.52 -0.27
CA THR A 334 -0.86 17.90 -0.48
C THR A 334 -0.43 18.81 0.68
N LEU A 335 -0.56 18.32 1.93
CA LEU A 335 -0.15 19.09 3.11
C LEU A 335 1.36 19.40 3.12
N ILE A 336 2.21 18.52 2.61
CA ILE A 336 3.65 18.78 2.44
C ILE A 336 3.88 20.04 1.57
N LYS A 337 3.09 20.23 0.53
CA LYS A 337 3.17 21.43 -0.34
C LYS A 337 2.61 22.68 0.35
N VAL A 338 1.54 22.50 1.10
CA VAL A 338 0.81 23.61 1.77
C VAL A 338 1.57 24.16 2.97
N VAL A 339 2.42 23.38 3.62
CA VAL A 339 3.22 23.84 4.77
C VAL A 339 4.04 25.09 4.43
N ALA A 340 4.52 25.21 3.19
CA ALA A 340 5.28 26.38 2.76
C ALA A 340 4.42 27.66 2.66
N ILE A 341 3.09 27.49 2.45
CA ILE A 341 2.15 28.62 2.24
C ILE A 341 1.46 28.98 3.57
N GLU A 342 0.90 27.97 4.25
CA GLU A 342 0.06 28.14 5.45
C GLU A 342 0.52 27.24 6.60
N PRO A 343 1.72 27.43 7.16
CA PRO A 343 2.28 26.55 8.18
C PRO A 343 1.40 26.47 9.45
N ASN A 344 0.79 27.58 9.85
CA ASN A 344 -0.03 27.65 11.08
C ASN A 344 -1.34 26.84 10.95
N ALA A 345 -1.94 26.82 9.78
CA ALA A 345 -3.13 26.02 9.55
C ALA A 345 -2.83 24.53 9.59
N VAL A 346 -1.70 24.10 9.02
CA VAL A 346 -1.26 22.70 9.02
C VAL A 346 -0.87 22.25 10.43
N GLN A 347 -0.24 23.11 11.24
CA GLN A 347 0.11 22.83 12.65
C GLN A 347 -1.11 22.41 13.50
N ARG A 348 -2.31 22.86 13.18
CA ARG A 348 -3.53 22.45 13.90
C ARG A 348 -3.81 20.95 13.78
N HIS A 349 -3.39 20.34 12.70
CA HIS A 349 -3.58 18.91 12.41
C HIS A 349 -2.39 18.04 12.84
N ARG A 350 -1.41 18.61 13.57
CA ARG A 350 -0.18 17.92 13.98
C ARG A 350 -0.43 16.57 14.66
N ASN A 351 -1.40 16.49 15.57
CA ASN A 351 -1.67 15.26 16.30
C ASN A 351 -2.12 14.15 15.37
N THR A 352 -3.04 14.45 14.43
CA THR A 352 -3.50 13.49 13.43
C THR A 352 -2.38 13.05 12.48
N ILE A 353 -1.47 13.97 12.12
CA ILE A 353 -0.28 13.65 11.31
C ILE A 353 0.64 12.69 12.07
N LEU A 354 0.88 12.93 13.36
CA LEU A 354 1.69 12.04 14.21
C LEU A 354 1.02 10.66 14.41
N GLU A 355 -0.31 10.59 14.46
CA GLU A 355 -1.04 9.32 14.48
C GLU A 355 -0.79 8.51 13.19
N CYS A 356 -0.65 9.17 12.03
CA CYS A 356 -0.33 8.51 10.78
C CYS A 356 1.07 7.85 10.76
N LEU A 357 1.99 8.22 11.65
CA LEU A 357 3.27 7.50 11.82
C LEU A 357 3.09 6.06 12.33
N ARG A 358 1.96 5.76 12.97
CA ARG A 358 1.63 4.42 13.49
C ARG A 358 0.71 3.63 12.54
N ASP A 359 0.50 4.14 11.33
CA ASP A 359 -0.34 3.48 10.32
C ASP A 359 0.28 2.14 9.89
N PRO A 360 -0.53 1.10 9.63
CA PRO A 360 -0.03 -0.16 9.09
C PRO A 360 0.57 -0.02 7.68
N ASP A 361 0.15 0.98 6.91
CA ASP A 361 0.63 1.23 5.55
C ASP A 361 1.95 2.03 5.58
N ILE A 362 2.98 1.46 4.96
CA ILE A 362 4.32 2.05 4.90
C ILE A 362 4.35 3.38 4.13
N SER A 363 3.51 3.51 3.08
CA SER A 363 3.43 4.72 2.26
C SER A 363 2.88 5.89 3.06
N ILE A 364 1.87 5.64 3.91
CA ILE A 364 1.30 6.63 4.83
C ILE A 364 2.35 7.04 5.86
N ARG A 365 3.04 6.07 6.49
CA ARG A 365 4.10 6.38 7.46
C ARG A 365 5.20 7.25 6.86
N ARG A 366 5.63 6.96 5.63
CA ARG A 366 6.67 7.72 4.93
C ARG A 366 6.25 9.17 4.71
N ARG A 367 5.07 9.42 4.15
CA ARG A 367 4.55 10.79 3.92
C ARG A 367 4.27 11.54 5.23
N ALA A 368 3.74 10.86 6.25
CA ALA A 368 3.55 11.46 7.56
C ALA A 368 4.88 11.87 8.20
N LEU A 369 5.92 11.05 8.03
CA LEU A 369 7.27 11.35 8.52
C LEU A 369 7.87 12.57 7.83
N GLU A 370 7.82 12.64 6.50
CA GLU A 370 8.28 13.79 5.71
C GLU A 370 7.56 15.08 6.13
N LEU A 371 6.23 15.03 6.25
CA LEU A 371 5.43 16.16 6.71
C LEU A 371 5.79 16.56 8.15
N SER A 372 6.00 15.59 9.04
CA SER A 372 6.38 15.86 10.43
C SER A 372 7.69 16.63 10.52
N PHE A 373 8.68 16.30 9.69
CA PHE A 373 9.94 17.05 9.63
C PHE A 373 9.78 18.46 9.08
N THR A 374 8.95 18.66 8.06
CA THR A 374 8.70 20.01 7.52
C THR A 374 7.95 20.91 8.49
N LEU A 375 7.20 20.34 9.43
CA LEU A 375 6.47 21.07 10.46
C LEU A 375 7.33 21.54 11.64
N ILE A 376 8.58 21.06 11.77
CA ILE A 376 9.45 21.41 12.89
C ILE A 376 9.85 22.88 12.80
N ASN A 377 9.68 23.59 13.91
CA ASN A 377 10.10 24.96 14.11
C ASN A 377 10.59 25.18 15.54
N GLU A 378 11.09 26.36 15.88
CA GLU A 378 11.62 26.71 17.21
C GLU A 378 10.62 26.49 18.34
N SER A 379 9.33 26.72 18.10
CA SER A 379 8.29 26.62 19.13
C SER A 379 7.89 25.17 19.47
N ASN A 380 7.97 24.25 18.50
CA ASN A 380 7.45 22.89 18.62
C ASN A 380 8.53 21.79 18.65
N VAL A 381 9.80 22.14 18.39
CA VAL A 381 10.91 21.19 18.25
C VAL A 381 11.01 20.21 19.42
N ARG A 382 10.82 20.67 20.65
CA ARG A 382 10.89 19.80 21.85
C ARG A 382 9.83 18.69 21.85
N VAL A 383 8.62 19.04 21.42
CA VAL A 383 7.50 18.08 21.41
C VAL A 383 7.63 17.13 20.21
N LEU A 384 7.87 17.67 19.01
CA LEU A 384 7.96 16.86 17.81
C LEU A 384 9.17 15.91 17.83
N ILE A 385 10.33 16.39 18.22
CA ILE A 385 11.53 15.54 18.31
C ILE A 385 11.34 14.41 19.34
N ARG A 386 10.66 14.66 20.47
CA ARG A 386 10.37 13.60 21.44
C ARG A 386 9.48 12.50 20.84
N GLU A 387 8.43 12.87 20.10
CA GLU A 387 7.55 11.92 19.42
C GLU A 387 8.29 11.18 18.28
N LEU A 388 9.14 11.88 17.53
CA LEU A 388 9.95 11.27 16.47
C LEU A 388 11.02 10.32 17.04
N LEU A 389 11.62 10.62 18.21
CA LEU A 389 12.52 9.70 18.90
C LEU A 389 11.80 8.46 19.42
N ALA A 390 10.57 8.62 19.94
CA ALA A 390 9.74 7.47 20.33
C ALA A 390 9.35 6.62 19.13
N PHE A 391 9.12 7.25 17.97
CA PHE A 391 8.90 6.51 16.73
C PHE A 391 10.18 5.85 16.21
N LEU A 392 11.35 6.49 16.31
CA LEU A 392 12.65 5.92 15.91
C LEU A 392 12.96 4.59 16.62
N GLU A 393 12.55 4.45 17.87
CA GLU A 393 12.74 3.22 18.65
C GLU A 393 12.01 2.02 18.05
N VAL A 394 10.80 2.24 17.52
CA VAL A 394 9.93 1.19 16.95
C VAL A 394 9.92 1.17 15.42
N ALA A 395 10.60 2.10 14.76
CA ALA A 395 10.59 2.26 13.32
C ALA A 395 11.32 1.11 12.61
N ASP A 396 10.81 0.75 11.44
CA ASP A 396 11.48 -0.17 10.54
C ASP A 396 12.85 0.36 10.11
N ASN A 397 13.79 -0.54 9.85
CA ASN A 397 15.17 -0.18 9.49
C ASN A 397 15.26 0.72 8.25
N GLU A 398 14.28 0.67 7.35
CA GLU A 398 14.18 1.52 6.16
C GLU A 398 14.07 3.02 6.49
N PHE A 399 13.38 3.38 7.58
CA PHE A 399 13.19 4.78 7.99
C PHE A 399 14.37 5.34 8.79
N LYS A 400 15.10 4.49 9.52
CA LYS A 400 16.13 4.91 10.46
C LYS A 400 17.22 5.82 9.87
N PRO A 401 17.81 5.55 8.68
CA PRO A 401 18.83 6.42 8.09
C PRO A 401 18.33 7.83 7.77
N THR A 402 17.10 7.94 7.28
CA THR A 402 16.48 9.24 6.98
C THR A 402 16.11 9.97 8.27
N MET A 403 15.55 9.27 9.25
CA MET A 403 15.15 9.84 10.53
C MET A 403 16.34 10.38 11.31
N THR A 404 17.41 9.62 11.45
CA THR A 404 18.63 10.05 12.16
C THR A 404 19.22 11.30 11.53
N SER A 405 19.27 11.36 10.20
CA SER A 405 19.75 12.53 9.46
C SER A 405 18.85 13.75 9.67
N GLN A 406 17.55 13.61 9.55
CA GLN A 406 16.59 14.71 9.68
C GLN A 406 16.46 15.21 11.11
N ILE A 407 16.50 14.32 12.11
CA ILE A 407 16.52 14.70 13.54
C ILE A 407 17.79 15.48 13.85
N GLY A 408 18.95 15.04 13.31
CA GLY A 408 20.21 15.76 13.48
C GLY A 408 20.14 17.16 12.89
N ILE A 409 19.65 17.31 11.66
CA ILE A 409 19.50 18.63 11.00
C ILE A 409 18.51 19.51 11.75
N ALA A 410 17.40 18.94 12.23
CA ALA A 410 16.41 19.69 13.01
C ALA A 410 16.97 20.15 14.35
N ALA A 411 17.77 19.32 15.02
CA ALA A 411 18.45 19.68 16.26
C ALA A 411 19.52 20.75 16.02
N ASP A 412 20.32 20.65 14.96
CA ASP A 412 21.30 21.68 14.60
C ASP A 412 20.63 23.06 14.37
N LYS A 413 19.46 23.06 13.70
CA LYS A 413 18.80 24.30 13.27
C LYS A 413 17.94 24.94 14.34
N PHE A 414 17.21 24.16 15.15
CA PHE A 414 16.15 24.63 16.04
C PHE A 414 16.37 24.31 17.53
N ALA A 415 17.57 23.84 17.93
CA ALA A 415 17.83 23.51 19.33
C ALA A 415 17.59 24.72 20.25
N PRO A 416 16.74 24.59 21.27
CA PRO A 416 16.47 25.69 22.20
C PRO A 416 17.67 25.99 23.12
N ASN A 417 18.51 25.02 23.39
CA ASN A 417 19.80 25.16 24.09
C ASN A 417 20.75 24.01 23.70
N LYS A 418 22.04 24.23 23.95
CA LYS A 418 23.08 23.24 23.58
C LYS A 418 22.98 21.94 24.36
N ARG A 419 22.52 21.98 25.62
CA ARG A 419 22.32 20.79 26.46
C ARG A 419 21.25 19.88 25.86
N TRP A 420 20.09 20.43 25.49
CA TRP A 420 19.02 19.69 24.85
C TRP A 420 19.49 19.10 23.52
N HIS A 421 20.33 19.83 22.76
CA HIS A 421 20.92 19.33 21.51
C HIS A 421 21.81 18.11 21.78
N VAL A 422 22.72 18.19 22.79
CA VAL A 422 23.56 17.06 23.18
C VAL A 422 22.71 15.86 23.60
N ASP A 423 21.68 16.05 24.43
CA ASP A 423 20.81 14.98 24.91
C ASP A 423 20.04 14.32 23.76
N THR A 424 19.53 15.13 22.82
CA THR A 424 18.82 14.64 21.63
C THR A 424 19.73 13.77 20.77
N MET A 425 20.95 14.25 20.49
CA MET A 425 21.90 13.51 19.67
C MET A 425 22.39 12.23 20.37
N LEU A 426 22.61 12.26 21.69
CA LEU A 426 22.94 11.06 22.46
C LEU A 426 21.83 10.01 22.37
N ARG A 427 20.56 10.41 22.44
CA ARG A 427 19.45 9.48 22.24
C ARG A 427 19.41 8.90 20.84
N VAL A 428 19.65 9.71 19.80
CA VAL A 428 19.73 9.23 18.41
C VAL A 428 20.85 8.19 18.27
N LEU A 429 22.04 8.49 18.79
CA LEU A 429 23.18 7.58 18.76
C LEU A 429 22.91 6.27 19.51
N THR A 430 22.20 6.34 20.63
CA THR A 430 21.86 5.14 21.43
C THR A 430 20.78 4.29 20.78
N LEU A 431 19.75 4.91 20.17
CA LEU A 431 18.63 4.18 19.59
C LEU A 431 18.92 3.63 18.18
N ALA A 432 19.73 4.33 17.41
CA ALA A 432 19.93 4.04 15.99
C ALA A 432 21.34 4.40 15.49
N GLY A 433 22.37 4.25 16.33
CA GLY A 433 23.76 4.60 16.00
C GLY A 433 24.29 3.95 14.74
N ASN A 434 23.86 2.72 14.44
CA ASN A 434 24.25 2.00 13.22
C ASN A 434 23.70 2.62 11.93
N TYR A 435 22.75 3.56 12.04
CA TYR A 435 22.11 4.25 10.91
C TYR A 435 22.44 5.74 10.85
N VAL A 436 23.28 6.23 11.76
CA VAL A 436 23.73 7.62 11.79
C VAL A 436 24.84 7.81 10.75
N LYS A 437 24.65 8.78 9.87
CA LYS A 437 25.66 9.10 8.84
C LYS A 437 26.78 9.92 9.46
N GLU A 438 28.00 9.76 8.90
CA GLU A 438 29.22 10.45 9.35
C GLU A 438 29.05 11.99 9.52
N PRO A 439 28.42 12.74 8.59
CA PRO A 439 28.24 14.18 8.76
C PRO A 439 27.43 14.57 10.01
N ILE A 440 26.51 13.71 10.47
CA ILE A 440 25.70 13.96 11.66
C ILE A 440 26.51 13.64 12.91
N MET A 441 27.28 12.56 12.90
CA MET A 441 28.21 12.22 13.97
C MET A 441 29.26 13.32 14.13
N SER A 442 29.86 13.77 13.04
CA SER A 442 30.86 14.87 13.05
C SER A 442 30.27 16.19 13.54
N SER A 443 29.00 16.50 13.22
CA SER A 443 28.29 17.66 13.78
C SER A 443 28.15 17.56 15.29
N PHE A 444 27.83 16.37 15.82
CA PHE A 444 27.76 16.11 17.24
C PHE A 444 29.12 16.29 17.95
N ILE A 445 30.21 15.71 17.39
CA ILE A 445 31.57 15.90 17.90
C ILE A 445 31.94 17.37 17.93
N ARG A 446 31.65 18.12 16.87
CA ARG A 446 31.87 19.57 16.82
C ARG A 446 31.10 20.31 17.90
N LEU A 447 29.83 19.94 18.13
CA LEU A 447 29.00 20.53 19.17
C LEU A 447 29.65 20.39 20.57
N VAL A 448 30.16 19.18 20.88
CA VAL A 448 30.86 18.92 22.14
C VAL A 448 32.18 19.71 22.21
N ALA A 449 32.96 19.73 21.10
CA ALA A 449 34.22 20.42 21.02
C ALA A 449 34.08 21.95 21.19
N THR A 450 33.01 22.55 20.64
CA THR A 450 32.75 24.01 20.71
C THR A 450 32.05 24.47 22.01
N THR A 451 31.70 23.51 22.88
CA THR A 451 30.96 23.84 24.12
C THR A 451 31.70 23.31 25.36
N PRO A 452 32.73 24.04 25.88
CA PRO A 452 33.55 23.58 27.02
C PRO A 452 32.74 23.27 28.29
N GLU A 453 31.65 23.99 28.51
CA GLU A 453 30.77 23.82 29.66
C GLU A 453 30.05 22.47 29.70
N LEU A 454 29.80 21.88 28.55
CA LEU A 454 29.09 20.60 28.42
C LEU A 454 30.00 19.41 28.15
N GLN A 455 31.33 19.60 27.98
CA GLN A 455 32.26 18.51 27.68
C GLN A 455 32.21 17.42 28.75
N THR A 456 32.33 17.79 30.04
CA THR A 456 32.26 16.84 31.15
C THR A 456 30.94 16.06 31.15
N TYR A 457 29.83 16.76 30.98
CA TYR A 457 28.50 16.16 30.92
C TYR A 457 28.38 15.17 29.74
N ALA A 458 28.77 15.62 28.55
CA ALA A 458 28.66 14.80 27.31
C ALA A 458 29.53 13.52 27.40
N VAL A 459 30.76 13.64 27.91
CA VAL A 459 31.70 12.51 28.05
C VAL A 459 31.23 11.49 29.08
N GLN A 460 30.68 11.95 30.21
CA GLN A 460 30.12 11.06 31.22
C GLN A 460 28.89 10.32 30.71
N LYS A 461 27.98 11.00 29.98
CA LYS A 461 26.82 10.36 29.35
C LYS A 461 27.24 9.35 28.27
N LEU A 462 28.22 9.71 27.43
CA LEU A 462 28.77 8.78 26.40
C LEU A 462 29.36 7.53 27.07
N TYR A 463 30.21 7.70 28.11
CA TYR A 463 30.78 6.60 28.87
C TYR A 463 29.69 5.69 29.49
N SER A 464 28.68 6.29 30.13
CA SER A 464 27.56 5.54 30.71
C SER A 464 26.77 4.77 29.66
N ASN A 465 26.54 5.37 28.49
CA ASN A 465 25.81 4.70 27.38
C ASN A 465 26.65 3.57 26.76
N LEU A 466 27.95 3.77 26.55
CA LEU A 466 28.86 2.74 26.04
C LEU A 466 28.97 1.55 26.99
N LYS A 467 28.97 1.80 28.32
CA LYS A 467 28.96 0.72 29.32
C LYS A 467 27.68 -0.13 29.26
N LYS A 468 26.54 0.45 28.81
CA LYS A 468 25.26 -0.23 28.67
C LYS A 468 25.13 -0.96 27.32
N ASP A 469 25.58 -0.33 26.23
CA ASP A 469 25.42 -0.86 24.86
C ASP A 469 26.61 -0.47 23.98
N ILE A 470 27.36 -1.46 23.53
CA ILE A 470 28.51 -1.31 22.63
C ILE A 470 28.14 -1.67 21.17
N THR A 471 26.88 -2.01 20.91
CA THR A 471 26.45 -2.50 19.58
C THR A 471 26.22 -1.38 18.56
N GLN A 472 26.17 -0.15 19.01
CA GLN A 472 25.89 1.01 18.19
C GLN A 472 27.19 1.66 17.69
N GLU A 473 27.51 1.46 16.41
CA GLU A 473 28.78 1.86 15.82
C GLU A 473 29.10 3.35 15.96
N SER A 474 28.20 4.25 15.53
CA SER A 474 28.46 5.71 15.63
C SER A 474 28.49 6.21 17.09
N LEU A 475 27.79 5.55 18.01
CA LEU A 475 27.89 5.85 19.45
C LEU A 475 29.31 5.51 19.94
N THR A 476 29.83 4.35 19.54
CA THR A 476 31.15 3.87 19.92
C THR A 476 32.23 4.78 19.34
N GLN A 477 32.13 5.18 18.09
CA GLN A 477 33.08 6.09 17.43
C GLN A 477 33.08 7.48 18.07
N ALA A 478 31.89 8.09 18.28
CA ALA A 478 31.77 9.39 18.93
C ALA A 478 32.22 9.33 20.39
N GLY A 479 31.92 8.25 21.09
CA GLY A 479 32.35 8.03 22.48
C GLY A 479 33.86 7.83 22.59
N ALA A 480 34.46 7.02 21.73
CA ALA A 480 35.92 6.84 21.69
C ALA A 480 36.62 8.16 21.43
N TRP A 481 36.16 8.95 20.45
CA TRP A 481 36.74 10.26 20.15
C TRP A 481 36.66 11.21 21.36
N CYS A 482 35.44 11.36 21.93
CA CYS A 482 35.21 12.30 23.06
C CYS A 482 35.95 11.87 24.32
N ILE A 483 35.98 10.56 24.64
CA ILE A 483 36.70 10.04 25.80
C ILE A 483 38.22 10.20 25.58
N GLY A 484 38.72 9.93 24.40
CA GLY A 484 40.13 10.18 24.05
C GLY A 484 40.51 11.64 24.20
N GLU A 485 39.67 12.58 23.76
CA GLU A 485 39.97 14.02 23.76
C GLU A 485 39.76 14.68 25.13
N TYR A 486 38.72 14.30 25.87
CA TYR A 486 38.31 14.90 27.13
C TYR A 486 38.34 13.91 28.30
N GLY A 487 39.22 12.91 28.27
CA GLY A 487 39.36 11.91 29.32
C GLY A 487 39.72 12.51 30.70
N ASP A 488 40.44 13.63 30.71
CA ASP A 488 40.70 14.39 31.93
C ASP A 488 39.45 14.94 32.60
N ALA A 489 38.43 15.33 31.81
CA ALA A 489 37.13 15.76 32.31
C ALA A 489 36.32 14.57 32.87
N LEU A 490 36.46 13.40 32.28
CA LEU A 490 35.80 12.16 32.75
C LEU A 490 36.39 11.70 34.09
N LEU A 491 37.71 11.73 34.24
CA LEU A 491 38.42 11.32 35.46
C LEU A 491 38.21 12.28 36.64
N ARG A 492 38.11 13.61 36.37
CA ARG A 492 37.83 14.60 37.41
C ARG A 492 36.40 14.53 37.96
N GLY A 493 35.48 13.95 37.22
CA GLY A 493 34.09 13.89 37.60
C GLY A 493 33.40 15.26 37.53
N GLY A 494 32.08 15.30 37.62
CA GLY A 494 31.28 16.52 37.73
C GLY A 494 30.13 16.31 38.70
N GLN A 495 29.79 17.34 39.48
CA GLN A 495 28.58 17.33 40.29
C GLN A 495 27.39 17.72 39.41
N TYR A 496 26.71 16.75 38.86
CA TYR A 496 25.42 16.94 38.25
C TYR A 496 24.37 16.30 39.15
N GLU A 497 23.43 17.09 39.65
CA GLU A 497 22.39 16.66 40.60
C GLU A 497 21.38 15.71 40.00
N GLU A 498 21.35 15.57 38.69
CA GLU A 498 20.39 14.77 37.97
C GLU A 498 21.01 13.46 37.46
N GLU A 499 20.45 12.34 37.88
CA GLU A 499 20.58 10.98 37.31
C GLU A 499 21.95 10.29 37.42
N GLU A 500 21.96 9.02 37.80
CA GLU A 500 22.89 7.88 37.62
C GLU A 500 24.22 8.11 36.85
N LEU A 501 24.75 9.33 36.81
CA LEU A 501 26.06 9.61 36.26
C LEU A 501 27.12 9.15 37.29
N VAL A 502 28.05 8.32 36.83
CA VAL A 502 29.17 7.85 37.62
C VAL A 502 29.98 9.06 38.03
N LYS A 503 30.02 9.35 39.37
CA LYS A 503 30.68 10.57 39.91
C LYS A 503 32.18 10.59 39.66
N GLU A 504 32.82 9.41 39.67
CA GLU A 504 34.24 9.22 39.41
C GLU A 504 34.43 7.95 38.59
N VAL A 505 35.10 8.05 37.44
CA VAL A 505 35.52 6.94 36.61
C VAL A 505 37.01 6.72 36.82
N LYS A 506 37.40 5.50 37.11
CA LYS A 506 38.81 5.16 37.30
C LYS A 506 39.47 4.82 35.95
N GLU A 507 40.79 5.11 35.85
CA GLU A 507 41.56 4.91 34.60
C GLU A 507 41.46 3.48 34.06
N TYR A 508 41.50 2.49 34.95
CA TYR A 508 41.38 1.07 34.53
C TYR A 508 40.03 0.74 33.93
N GLU A 509 38.95 1.39 34.37
CA GLU A 509 37.60 1.14 33.80
C GLU A 509 37.48 1.61 32.38
N ILE A 510 38.16 2.71 32.01
CA ILE A 510 38.19 3.22 30.63
C ILE A 510 38.98 2.26 29.75
N THR A 511 40.13 1.80 30.23
CA THR A 511 40.98 0.85 29.52
C THR A 511 40.27 -0.49 29.32
N ASP A 512 39.57 -0.99 30.34
CA ASP A 512 38.78 -2.21 30.27
C ASP A 512 37.61 -2.07 29.29
N LEU A 513 36.92 -0.94 29.25
CA LEU A 513 35.83 -0.67 28.32
C LEU A 513 36.34 -0.75 26.87
N PHE A 514 37.43 -0.03 26.57
CA PHE A 514 38.01 -0.04 25.22
C PHE A 514 38.58 -1.40 24.83
N ASN A 515 39.18 -2.13 25.74
CA ASN A 515 39.62 -3.50 25.51
C ASN A 515 38.43 -4.44 25.22
N THR A 516 37.32 -4.26 25.94
CA THR A 516 36.08 -5.03 25.71
C THR A 516 35.50 -4.75 24.31
N ILE A 517 35.49 -3.48 23.89
CA ILE A 517 35.00 -3.10 22.57
C ILE A 517 35.93 -3.67 21.48
N LEU A 518 37.25 -3.53 21.60
CA LEU A 518 38.23 -4.05 20.63
C LEU A 518 38.15 -5.57 20.44
N ASN A 519 37.82 -6.31 21.49
CA ASN A 519 37.65 -7.77 21.45
C ASN A 519 36.22 -8.21 21.07
N SER A 520 35.30 -7.27 20.84
CA SER A 520 33.91 -7.56 20.45
C SER A 520 33.79 -7.75 18.95
N ASN A 521 32.75 -8.48 18.52
CA ASN A 521 32.41 -8.63 17.11
C ASN A 521 31.84 -7.33 16.49
N PHE A 522 31.65 -6.28 17.25
CA PHE A 522 31.13 -4.98 16.83
C PHE A 522 32.23 -3.97 16.52
N ALA A 523 33.48 -4.30 16.76
CA ALA A 523 34.60 -3.46 16.39
C ALA A 523 34.86 -3.52 14.87
N THR A 524 34.36 -2.52 14.15
CA THR A 524 34.70 -2.33 12.72
C THR A 524 36.12 -1.76 12.62
N GLN A 525 36.73 -1.80 11.42
CA GLN A 525 38.01 -1.17 11.15
C GLN A 525 38.01 0.30 11.62
N VAL A 526 37.04 1.10 11.21
CA VAL A 526 36.93 2.51 11.58
C VAL A 526 36.79 2.70 13.08
N THR A 527 35.99 1.87 13.76
CA THR A 527 35.88 1.91 15.23
C THR A 527 37.19 1.62 15.91
N THR A 528 37.96 0.66 15.40
CA THR A 528 39.29 0.33 15.92
C THR A 528 40.26 1.51 15.74
N GLU A 529 40.23 2.19 14.61
CA GLU A 529 41.04 3.39 14.34
C GLU A 529 40.74 4.53 15.35
N TYR A 530 39.44 4.76 15.66
CA TYR A 530 39.02 5.73 16.68
C TYR A 530 39.55 5.34 18.08
N ILE A 531 39.40 4.06 18.46
CA ILE A 531 39.83 3.58 19.77
C ILE A 531 41.33 3.62 19.93
N VAL A 532 42.12 3.17 18.91
CA VAL A 532 43.58 3.22 18.93
C VAL A 532 44.07 4.67 19.10
N THR A 533 43.42 5.63 18.42
CA THR A 533 43.72 7.06 18.55
C THR A 533 43.30 7.60 19.93
N ALA A 534 42.16 7.16 20.48
CA ALA A 534 41.74 7.53 21.82
C ALA A 534 42.70 7.00 22.90
N LEU A 535 43.13 5.77 22.80
CA LEU A 535 44.04 5.13 23.73
C LEU A 535 45.38 5.89 23.85
N ILE A 536 45.98 6.26 22.73
CA ILE A 536 47.25 7.01 22.76
C ILE A 536 47.07 8.39 23.41
N LYS A 537 45.96 9.09 23.13
CA LYS A 537 45.66 10.38 23.75
C LYS A 537 45.44 10.28 25.27
N LEU A 538 44.82 9.21 25.75
CA LEU A 538 44.63 8.96 27.17
C LEU A 538 45.93 8.77 27.93
N THR A 539 47.02 8.32 27.30
CA THR A 539 48.35 8.16 27.96
C THR A 539 48.92 9.47 28.52
N THR A 540 48.54 10.60 27.98
CA THR A 540 48.94 11.94 28.50
C THR A 540 48.00 12.46 29.59
N ARG A 541 46.89 11.78 29.83
CA ARG A 541 45.84 12.15 30.75
C ARG A 541 45.74 11.24 31.97
N PHE A 542 46.34 10.06 31.89
CA PHE A 542 46.44 9.08 32.98
C PHE A 542 47.56 9.43 33.93
N ALA A 543 47.29 9.32 35.23
CA ALA A 543 48.32 9.45 36.26
C ALA A 543 48.98 8.10 36.59
N ASP A 544 48.25 6.98 36.39
CA ASP A 544 48.76 5.62 36.70
C ASP A 544 49.61 5.06 35.54
N SER A 545 50.91 4.89 35.84
CA SER A 545 51.85 4.32 34.88
C SER A 545 51.50 2.89 34.49
N THR A 546 50.82 2.14 35.35
CA THR A 546 50.37 0.76 35.03
C THR A 546 49.33 0.75 33.94
N GLN A 547 48.43 1.71 33.88
CA GLN A 547 47.42 1.85 32.84
C GLN A 547 48.07 2.34 31.53
N THR A 548 49.07 3.22 31.60
CA THR A 548 49.84 3.64 30.43
C THR A 548 50.55 2.46 29.78
N GLU A 549 51.18 1.58 30.58
CA GLU A 549 51.83 0.38 30.04
C GLU A 549 50.82 -0.62 29.48
N ARG A 550 49.68 -0.76 30.07
CA ARG A 550 48.58 -1.56 29.54
C ARG A 550 48.08 -1.04 28.18
N VAL A 551 47.92 0.26 28.02
CA VAL A 551 47.59 0.89 26.72
C VAL A 551 48.65 0.57 25.68
N ARG A 552 49.97 0.64 26.08
CA ARG A 552 51.07 0.28 25.19
C ARG A 552 50.96 -1.15 24.70
N GLN A 553 50.63 -2.11 25.58
CA GLN A 553 50.44 -3.51 25.22
C GLN A 553 49.23 -3.67 24.23
N LEU A 554 48.14 -2.96 24.45
CA LEU A 554 46.98 -2.95 23.55
C LEU A 554 47.37 -2.43 22.15
N LEU A 555 48.17 -1.35 22.07
CA LEU A 555 48.66 -0.83 20.78
C LEU A 555 49.59 -1.82 20.09
N GLN A 556 50.48 -2.50 20.85
CA GLN A 556 51.39 -3.54 20.31
C GLN A 556 50.63 -4.70 19.67
N ASN A 557 49.48 -5.10 20.21
CA ASN A 557 48.65 -6.17 19.64
C ASN A 557 48.08 -5.81 18.24
N HIS A 558 47.94 -4.52 17.94
CA HIS A 558 47.42 -4.04 16.64
C HIS A 558 48.54 -3.73 15.62
N GLN A 559 49.82 -3.82 15.97
CA GLN A 559 50.94 -3.61 15.05
C GLN A 559 51.01 -4.66 13.93
N THR A 560 50.40 -5.81 14.12
CA THR A 560 50.31 -6.88 13.14
C THR A 560 48.92 -6.98 12.50
N SER A 561 48.12 -5.93 12.60
CA SER A 561 46.81 -5.88 11.96
C SER A 561 46.91 -6.05 10.45
N LEU A 562 45.91 -6.72 9.83
CA LEU A 562 45.77 -6.82 8.38
C LEU A 562 45.30 -5.49 7.75
N ASP A 563 44.66 -4.65 8.54
CA ASP A 563 44.23 -3.32 8.11
C ASP A 563 45.42 -2.36 8.18
N VAL A 564 45.81 -1.84 7.04
CA VAL A 564 46.98 -0.99 6.89
C VAL A 564 46.94 0.27 7.78
N GLU A 565 45.79 0.91 7.83
CA GLU A 565 45.59 2.14 8.61
C GLU A 565 45.68 1.87 10.12
N VAL A 566 45.06 0.80 10.61
CA VAL A 566 45.16 0.38 12.02
C VAL A 566 46.60 -0.01 12.36
N GLN A 567 47.26 -0.75 11.47
CA GLN A 567 48.66 -1.15 11.65
C GLN A 567 49.60 0.07 11.71
N GLN A 568 49.47 1.00 10.77
CA GLN A 568 50.27 2.22 10.71
C GLN A 568 50.11 3.05 11.99
N ARG A 569 48.86 3.33 12.42
CA ARG A 569 48.59 4.08 13.65
C ARG A 569 49.18 3.35 14.87
N ALA A 570 49.03 2.04 14.97
CA ALA A 570 49.54 1.27 16.09
C ALA A 570 51.06 1.32 16.17
N VAL A 571 51.77 1.25 15.03
CA VAL A 571 53.23 1.36 14.97
C VAL A 571 53.69 2.78 15.29
N GLU A 572 53.09 3.80 14.66
CA GLU A 572 53.43 5.21 14.90
C GLU A 572 53.24 5.61 16.36
N TYR A 573 52.07 5.24 16.92
CA TYR A 573 51.74 5.56 18.31
C TYR A 573 52.61 4.78 19.30
N SER A 574 52.96 3.56 19.02
CA SER A 574 53.96 2.81 19.84
C SER A 574 55.34 3.47 19.84
N ASN A 575 55.77 4.01 18.71
CA ASN A 575 57.02 4.73 18.61
C ASN A 575 57.04 6.05 19.39
N LEU A 576 55.89 6.73 19.54
CA LEU A 576 55.74 7.95 20.33
C LEU A 576 56.14 7.76 21.82
N PHE A 577 56.11 6.52 22.36
CA PHE A 577 56.58 6.26 23.73
C PHE A 577 58.10 6.40 23.86
N SER A 578 58.85 6.38 22.79
CA SER A 578 60.30 6.60 22.78
C SER A 578 60.67 8.10 22.76
N TYR A 579 59.69 8.99 22.55
CA TYR A 579 59.87 10.43 22.37
C TYR A 579 58.97 11.25 23.29
N ASP A 580 59.21 11.13 24.63
CA ASP A 580 58.33 11.76 25.63
C ASP A 580 58.17 13.30 25.50
N GLN A 581 59.22 13.99 25.01
CA GLN A 581 59.16 15.46 24.80
C GLN A 581 58.22 15.85 23.68
N ILE A 582 58.13 15.02 22.63
CA ILE A 582 57.30 15.27 21.46
C ILE A 582 55.87 14.77 21.72
N ARG A 583 55.74 13.67 22.45
CA ARG A 583 54.46 13.00 22.71
C ARG A 583 53.40 13.95 23.33
N ASN A 584 53.80 14.71 24.33
CA ASN A 584 52.88 15.65 25.01
C ASN A 584 52.38 16.77 24.07
N GLY A 585 53.23 17.32 23.21
CA GLY A 585 52.82 18.34 22.25
C GLY A 585 51.94 17.80 21.08
N VAL A 586 52.28 16.59 20.60
CA VAL A 586 51.48 15.96 19.52
C VAL A 586 50.11 15.52 19.99
N LEU A 587 49.98 15.11 21.25
CA LEU A 587 48.72 14.61 21.83
C LEU A 587 47.92 15.68 22.57
N GLU A 588 48.19 16.95 22.37
CA GLU A 588 47.39 18.06 22.88
C GLU A 588 45.94 17.98 22.36
N LYS A 589 45.01 18.69 23.05
CA LYS A 589 43.61 18.76 22.62
C LYS A 589 43.48 19.42 21.25
N MET A 590 42.74 18.77 20.36
CA MET A 590 42.52 19.30 19.03
C MET A 590 41.64 20.56 19.06
N PRO A 591 41.93 21.58 18.25
CA PRO A 591 40.98 22.68 18.06
C PRO A 591 39.68 22.16 17.45
N PRO A 592 38.54 22.86 17.71
CA PRO A 592 37.26 22.45 17.16
C PRO A 592 37.33 22.31 15.63
N PRO A 593 36.79 21.23 15.04
CA PRO A 593 36.84 21.01 13.60
C PRO A 593 36.06 22.07 12.85
N GLN A 594 36.69 22.65 11.80
CA GLN A 594 36.05 23.60 10.89
C GLN A 594 35.30 22.83 9.80
N ILE A 595 33.96 22.80 9.88
CA ILE A 595 33.11 22.22 8.85
C ILE A 595 32.55 23.34 7.98
N LYS A 596 32.67 23.24 6.65
CA LYS A 596 31.97 24.14 5.72
C LYS A 596 30.47 23.99 5.96
N GLU A 597 29.80 25.10 6.22
CA GLU A 597 28.33 25.15 6.34
C GLU A 597 27.72 24.87 4.97
N GLU A 598 27.44 23.61 4.68
CA GLU A 598 26.50 23.25 3.62
C GLU A 598 25.09 23.54 4.14
N SER A 599 24.31 24.34 3.41
CA SER A 599 22.89 24.59 3.70
C SER A 599 22.11 23.29 3.63
N ARG A 600 21.97 22.60 4.77
CA ARG A 600 21.22 21.36 4.90
C ARG A 600 19.73 21.70 4.94
N VAL A 601 18.96 21.10 4.03
CA VAL A 601 17.51 21.32 3.90
C VAL A 601 16.76 20.27 4.73
N LEU A 602 15.81 20.74 5.52
CA LEU A 602 14.88 19.90 6.27
C LEU A 602 13.70 19.54 5.35
N GLY A 603 13.35 18.26 5.28
CA GLY A 603 12.27 17.77 4.42
C GLY A 603 12.75 17.02 3.17
N PRO A 604 11.86 16.70 2.24
CA PRO A 604 12.20 15.97 1.04
C PRO A 604 13.25 16.72 0.21
N ALA A 605 14.26 15.98 -0.27
CA ALA A 605 15.33 16.54 -1.09
C ALA A 605 14.75 17.01 -2.44
N THR A 606 14.48 18.30 -2.55
CA THR A 606 14.21 18.91 -3.86
C THR A 606 15.50 18.90 -4.69
N THR A 607 15.53 18.14 -5.75
CA THR A 607 16.62 18.17 -6.74
C THR A 607 16.76 19.60 -7.25
N LYS A 608 17.88 20.25 -6.93
CA LYS A 608 18.23 21.59 -7.43
C LYS A 608 18.37 21.51 -8.95
N LYS A 609 17.35 21.91 -9.69
CA LYS A 609 17.55 22.36 -11.07
C LYS A 609 18.34 23.67 -11.01
N SER A 610 19.42 23.70 -11.78
CA SER A 610 20.45 24.74 -11.82
C SER A 610 19.87 26.16 -11.83
N ALA A 611 20.45 27.01 -10.98
CA ALA A 611 20.17 28.44 -10.91
C ALA A 611 20.57 29.15 -12.21
N LYS A 612 19.63 29.27 -13.14
CA LYS A 612 19.61 30.26 -14.20
C LYS A 612 18.18 30.73 -14.39
N ALA A 613 17.71 31.56 -13.48
CA ALA A 613 16.61 32.52 -13.60
C ALA A 613 16.27 33.11 -12.23
N ALA A 614 17.20 33.84 -11.64
CA ALA A 614 16.88 34.77 -10.55
C ALA A 614 16.25 36.01 -11.19
N ASN A 615 15.00 35.95 -11.55
CA ASN A 615 14.03 37.02 -11.60
C ASN A 615 12.69 36.55 -12.18
N ARG A 616 12.06 35.55 -11.57
CA ARG A 616 10.65 35.25 -11.80
C ARG A 616 10.03 34.85 -10.47
N ARG A 617 8.88 35.45 -10.14
CA ARG A 617 8.01 35.22 -8.99
C ARG A 617 7.92 33.72 -8.67
N SER A 618 8.02 33.38 -7.43
CA SER A 618 8.01 31.99 -6.91
C SER A 618 6.76 31.23 -7.37
N ARG A 619 6.83 30.59 -8.51
CA ARG A 619 5.83 29.61 -8.96
C ARG A 619 6.09 28.27 -8.27
N VAL A 620 5.10 27.78 -7.60
CA VAL A 620 5.06 26.41 -7.07
C VAL A 620 5.15 25.45 -8.24
N VAL A 621 6.24 24.68 -8.32
CA VAL A 621 6.45 23.68 -9.38
C VAL A 621 5.40 22.59 -9.24
N LYS A 622 4.51 22.47 -10.23
CA LYS A 622 3.52 21.39 -10.31
C LYS A 622 4.25 20.05 -10.59
N PRO A 623 3.98 18.95 -9.84
CA PRO A 623 4.35 17.63 -10.29
C PRO A 623 3.40 17.24 -11.45
N THR A 624 3.97 16.78 -12.54
CA THR A 624 3.23 16.16 -13.63
C THR A 624 2.56 14.86 -13.16
N GLU A 625 1.47 14.43 -13.80
CA GLU A 625 0.83 13.12 -13.55
C GLU A 625 1.83 11.95 -13.61
N GLN A 626 2.93 12.13 -14.34
CA GLN A 626 4.05 11.21 -14.39
C GLN A 626 4.85 11.16 -13.07
N ASP A 627 5.02 12.28 -12.37
CA ASP A 627 5.73 12.30 -11.08
C ASP A 627 4.95 11.56 -9.98
N LEU A 628 3.62 11.58 -10.03
CA LEU A 628 2.77 10.78 -9.14
C LEU A 628 2.85 9.27 -9.44
N LEU A 629 3.10 8.91 -10.70
CA LEU A 629 3.25 7.52 -11.11
C LEU A 629 4.67 7.00 -10.80
N PHE A 630 5.70 7.83 -10.97
CA PHE A 630 7.08 7.51 -10.63
C PHE A 630 7.28 7.36 -9.12
N ASP A 631 6.61 8.20 -8.33
CA ASP A 631 6.67 8.15 -6.86
C ASP A 631 6.02 6.86 -6.29
N LEU A 632 5.13 6.23 -7.08
CA LEU A 632 4.53 4.93 -6.74
C LEU A 632 5.43 3.74 -7.10
N MET A 633 6.45 3.95 -7.95
CA MET A 633 7.35 2.91 -8.47
C MET A 633 8.78 3.00 -7.91
N ASP A 634 9.05 3.93 -6.98
CA ASP A 634 10.40 4.14 -6.45
C ASP A 634 10.81 2.99 -5.52
N THR A 635 11.54 2.05 -6.11
CA THR A 635 12.36 1.06 -5.40
C THR A 635 13.63 1.76 -4.94
N PRO A 636 14.09 1.57 -3.69
CA PRO A 636 15.25 2.29 -3.17
C PRO A 636 16.51 1.92 -3.98
N PRO A 637 17.35 2.89 -4.32
CA PRO A 637 18.61 2.59 -4.99
C PRO A 637 19.54 1.85 -4.02
N SER A 638 19.95 0.65 -4.42
CA SER A 638 21.02 -0.09 -3.79
C SER A 638 22.30 0.74 -3.87
N THR A 639 22.86 1.05 -2.71
CA THR A 639 24.17 1.70 -2.56
C THR A 639 25.27 0.79 -3.08
N THR A 640 25.93 1.20 -4.15
CA THR A 640 27.29 0.77 -4.47
C THR A 640 28.19 2.00 -4.61
N PRO A 641 29.45 1.93 -4.16
CA PRO A 641 30.30 3.10 -3.99
C PRO A 641 30.81 3.64 -5.34
N ALA A 642 30.96 4.96 -5.37
CA ALA A 642 31.44 5.73 -6.50
C ALA A 642 32.85 5.31 -6.96
N ALA A 643 32.98 4.98 -8.22
CA ALA A 643 34.23 5.04 -8.93
C ALA A 643 34.04 5.78 -10.27
N GLY A 644 34.83 6.82 -10.42
CA GLY A 644 35.38 7.34 -11.67
C GLY A 644 34.43 7.72 -12.80
N SER A 645 34.45 9.00 -13.12
CA SER A 645 33.97 9.61 -14.36
C SER A 645 34.38 8.81 -15.62
N ALA A 646 33.38 8.24 -16.32
CA ALA A 646 33.55 7.76 -17.70
C ALA A 646 32.78 8.66 -18.65
N SER A 647 33.45 9.02 -19.75
CA SER A 647 32.99 9.92 -20.79
C SER A 647 31.92 9.29 -21.68
N ASN A 648 31.07 10.12 -22.28
CA ASN A 648 29.93 9.81 -23.17
C ASN A 648 30.23 8.98 -24.44
N THR A 649 31.41 8.36 -24.55
CA THR A 649 31.79 7.50 -25.69
C THR A 649 31.46 6.04 -25.52
N ASP A 650 31.14 5.57 -24.27
CA ASP A 650 30.88 4.14 -24.03
C ASP A 650 29.41 3.73 -24.29
N LEU A 651 28.48 4.70 -24.39
CA LEU A 651 27.08 4.41 -24.71
C LEU A 651 26.81 4.09 -26.18
N LEU A 652 27.76 4.38 -27.06
CA LEU A 652 27.65 4.10 -28.50
C LEU A 652 28.18 2.72 -28.90
N ALA A 653 29.00 2.09 -28.05
CA ALA A 653 29.57 0.77 -28.31
C ALA A 653 28.59 -0.38 -28.02
N ASP A 654 27.60 -0.16 -27.13
CA ASP A 654 26.58 -1.15 -26.77
C ASP A 654 25.43 -1.27 -27.77
N ILE A 655 25.35 -0.32 -28.73
CA ILE A 655 24.33 -0.31 -29.80
C ILE A 655 24.78 -1.08 -31.05
N LEU A 656 26.09 -1.34 -31.20
CA LEU A 656 26.69 -1.98 -32.38
C LEU A 656 27.31 -3.34 -32.09
N GLY A 657 26.52 -4.26 -31.60
CA GLY A 657 26.64 -5.70 -31.75
C GLY A 657 28.00 -6.34 -31.53
N GLY A 658 28.15 -7.09 -30.44
CA GLY A 658 29.25 -8.04 -30.25
C GLY A 658 28.96 -9.03 -29.13
N THR A 659 28.72 -10.24 -29.55
CA THR A 659 28.46 -11.46 -28.76
C THR A 659 29.45 -11.74 -27.65
N SER A 660 28.98 -12.07 -26.45
CA SER A 660 29.39 -13.23 -25.64
C SER A 660 28.65 -13.31 -24.29
N SER A 661 28.13 -14.49 -24.03
CA SER A 661 27.39 -14.92 -22.81
C SER A 661 28.36 -15.46 -21.73
N PRO A 662 27.86 -16.02 -20.61
CA PRO A 662 27.16 -15.50 -19.44
C PRO A 662 27.96 -15.74 -18.14
N PRO A 663 27.53 -15.75 -16.89
CA PRO A 663 26.42 -16.53 -16.33
C PRO A 663 25.61 -15.92 -15.15
N HIS A 664 24.41 -16.45 -15.02
CA HIS A 664 23.53 -16.67 -13.84
C HIS A 664 23.65 -15.85 -12.55
N THR A 665 22.53 -15.22 -12.16
CA THR A 665 21.79 -15.60 -10.95
C THR A 665 20.36 -15.00 -10.96
N SER A 666 19.46 -15.81 -10.50
CA SER A 666 18.02 -15.71 -10.45
C SER A 666 17.49 -14.74 -9.41
N ALA A 667 16.50 -13.91 -9.77
CA ALA A 667 15.43 -13.50 -8.88
C ALA A 667 14.20 -13.13 -9.71
N SER A 668 13.12 -13.85 -9.50
CA SER A 668 11.84 -13.67 -10.17
C SER A 668 11.09 -12.50 -9.57
N PRO A 669 10.50 -11.60 -10.37
CA PRO A 669 9.41 -10.74 -9.91
C PRO A 669 8.06 -11.41 -10.20
N GLN A 670 7.16 -11.34 -9.22
CA GLN A 670 5.76 -11.73 -9.37
C GLN A 670 5.07 -10.86 -10.44
N PRO A 671 4.19 -11.44 -11.27
CA PRO A 671 3.50 -10.68 -12.30
C PRO A 671 2.35 -9.88 -11.70
N GLN A 672 2.38 -8.57 -11.90
CA GLN A 672 1.20 -7.72 -11.82
C GLN A 672 0.21 -8.13 -12.91
N GLN A 673 -1.03 -8.32 -12.51
CA GLN A 673 -2.15 -8.49 -13.42
C GLN A 673 -2.41 -7.17 -14.15
N SER A 674 -1.87 -7.06 -15.35
CA SER A 674 -2.20 -5.96 -16.26
C SER A 674 -3.52 -6.26 -17.00
N ASN A 675 -4.22 -5.21 -17.39
CA ASN A 675 -5.54 -5.12 -18.03
C ASN A 675 -5.75 -5.94 -19.33
N VAL A 676 -5.33 -7.20 -19.37
CA VAL A 676 -5.51 -8.07 -20.53
C VAL A 676 -6.97 -8.50 -20.71
N SER A 677 -7.76 -8.50 -19.61
CA SER A 677 -9.17 -8.84 -19.65
C SER A 677 -10.01 -7.87 -20.49
N SER A 678 -9.69 -6.57 -20.45
CA SER A 678 -10.43 -5.55 -21.21
C SER A 678 -10.21 -5.65 -22.72
N ILE A 679 -9.05 -6.15 -23.16
CA ILE A 679 -8.76 -6.33 -24.59
C ILE A 679 -9.48 -7.58 -25.13
N MET A 680 -9.62 -8.61 -24.30
CA MET A 680 -10.29 -9.84 -24.69
C MET A 680 -11.82 -9.70 -24.74
N ASP A 681 -12.42 -8.87 -23.89
CA ASP A 681 -13.86 -8.57 -23.94
C ASP A 681 -14.22 -7.75 -25.19
N LEU A 682 -13.31 -6.91 -25.67
CA LEU A 682 -13.51 -6.17 -26.90
C LEU A 682 -13.61 -7.07 -28.14
N PHE A 683 -13.01 -8.27 -28.10
CA PHE A 683 -13.04 -9.25 -29.18
C PHE A 683 -14.14 -10.32 -29.03
N SER A 684 -14.84 -10.37 -27.90
CA SER A 684 -15.84 -11.40 -27.59
C SER A 684 -17.27 -11.02 -28.00
N GLN A 685 -17.53 -9.72 -28.26
CA GLN A 685 -18.86 -9.26 -28.67
C GLN A 685 -19.03 -9.40 -30.17
N GLY A 686 -19.57 -10.52 -30.59
CA GLY A 686 -20.17 -10.67 -31.93
C GLY A 686 -21.50 -9.92 -32.02
N PRO A 687 -21.92 -9.51 -33.23
CA PRO A 687 -23.16 -8.75 -33.39
C PRO A 687 -24.35 -9.63 -33.08
N THR A 688 -25.13 -9.31 -32.08
CA THR A 688 -26.50 -9.81 -31.93
C THR A 688 -27.38 -9.09 -32.95
N GLN A 689 -27.92 -9.84 -33.88
CA GLN A 689 -29.04 -9.39 -34.69
C GLN A 689 -30.31 -9.29 -33.87
N PRO A 690 -31.17 -8.31 -34.14
CA PRO A 690 -32.47 -8.23 -33.50
C PRO A 690 -33.45 -9.20 -34.13
N THR A 691 -33.99 -10.12 -33.38
CA THR A 691 -35.21 -10.83 -33.76
C THR A 691 -36.41 -10.21 -33.06
N ALA A 692 -37.43 -10.03 -33.84
CA ALA A 692 -38.66 -9.36 -33.51
C ALA A 692 -39.48 -10.10 -32.45
N SER A 693 -40.24 -9.27 -31.70
CA SER A 693 -41.33 -9.64 -30.81
C SER A 693 -42.40 -10.51 -31.45
N SER A 694 -42.86 -11.51 -30.73
CA SER A 694 -44.25 -11.93 -30.83
C SER A 694 -44.74 -12.43 -29.46
N ALA A 695 -45.95 -12.05 -29.19
CA ALA A 695 -46.75 -12.04 -27.99
C ALA A 695 -46.97 -13.40 -27.31
N ALA A 696 -47.26 -13.26 -26.03
CA ALA A 696 -47.91 -14.29 -25.18
C ALA A 696 -49.28 -14.77 -25.74
N PRO A 697 -49.75 -15.94 -25.33
CA PRO A 697 -50.80 -15.90 -24.30
C PRO A 697 -50.72 -16.98 -23.22
N VAL A 698 -51.21 -16.63 -22.09
CA VAL A 698 -51.74 -17.52 -21.02
C VAL A 698 -53.07 -18.09 -21.51
N PRO A 699 -53.46 -19.32 -21.14
CA PRO A 699 -54.43 -19.46 -20.05
C PRO A 699 -54.27 -20.73 -19.15
N SER A 700 -54.55 -20.54 -17.95
CA SER A 700 -55.46 -21.14 -16.96
C SER A 700 -56.08 -22.55 -17.27
N GLY A 701 -56.15 -23.33 -16.21
CA GLY A 701 -57.14 -24.34 -16.03
C GLY A 701 -56.71 -25.49 -15.16
N ASN A 702 -57.03 -25.40 -13.93
CA ASN A 702 -57.91 -26.16 -13.05
C ASN A 702 -57.86 -27.70 -13.17
N ASN A 703 -57.66 -28.30 -12.10
CA ASN A 703 -58.56 -29.03 -11.20
C ASN A 703 -58.16 -30.45 -10.84
N LEU A 704 -58.16 -30.63 -9.54
CA LEU A 704 -58.94 -31.64 -8.76
C LEU A 704 -58.66 -33.11 -9.13
N ASP A 705 -58.41 -33.98 -8.26
CA ASP A 705 -58.94 -34.41 -6.99
C ASP A 705 -58.30 -35.75 -6.64
N LEU A 706 -58.16 -35.97 -5.47
CA LEU A 706 -58.87 -36.76 -4.43
C LEU A 706 -58.21 -38.02 -3.97
N MET A 707 -57.96 -37.99 -2.68
CA MET A 707 -58.21 -39.02 -1.65
C MET A 707 -57.81 -40.50 -1.91
N SER A 708 -57.09 -41.04 -0.99
CA SER A 708 -57.48 -41.95 0.06
C SER A 708 -56.24 -42.63 0.64
N SER A 709 -55.94 -42.42 1.87
CA SER A 709 -56.37 -43.08 3.11
C SER A 709 -55.94 -44.53 3.36
N MET A 710 -55.40 -44.67 4.53
CA MET A 710 -55.37 -45.90 5.42
C MET A 710 -54.26 -46.93 5.09
N SER A 711 -53.54 -47.48 6.00
CA SER A 711 -53.71 -47.74 7.38
C SER A 711 -52.49 -48.42 7.96
N ALA A 712 -52.32 -48.29 9.24
CA ALA A 712 -51.23 -48.74 10.09
C ALA A 712 -51.14 -50.27 10.25
N ALA A 713 -50.01 -50.79 10.64
CA ALA A 713 -49.63 -51.45 11.87
C ALA A 713 -48.41 -52.31 11.76
N PRO A 714 -47.83 -52.84 12.84
CA PRO A 714 -46.43 -52.63 13.21
C PRO A 714 -45.53 -53.87 13.10
N PRO A 715 -44.29 -53.81 13.58
CA PRO A 715 -43.19 -54.66 13.13
C PRO A 715 -43.01 -55.98 13.92
N PRO A 716 -42.12 -56.79 13.52
CA PRO A 716 -41.23 -57.49 14.42
C PRO A 716 -39.76 -57.57 13.95
N PRO A 717 -38.85 -58.23 14.70
CA PRO A 717 -37.69 -57.52 15.23
C PRO A 717 -36.36 -57.95 14.61
N THR A 718 -35.42 -57.02 14.78
CA THR A 718 -33.94 -57.14 14.82
C THR A 718 -33.23 -58.35 14.23
N THR A 719 -32.39 -57.99 13.24
CA THR A 719 -31.09 -58.64 13.02
C THR A 719 -30.03 -57.57 12.80
N GLN A 720 -28.94 -57.65 13.54
CA GLN A 720 -27.78 -56.77 13.52
C GLN A 720 -27.22 -56.70 12.12
N ALA A 721 -27.20 -55.48 11.54
CA ALA A 721 -26.49 -55.20 10.29
C ALA A 721 -25.15 -54.54 10.63
N ALA A 722 -24.11 -54.96 9.93
CA ALA A 722 -22.76 -54.46 9.97
C ALA A 722 -22.67 -52.94 9.76
N PRO A 723 -21.62 -52.23 10.20
CA PRO A 723 -21.54 -50.76 10.14
C PRO A 723 -21.58 -50.27 8.70
N GLN A 724 -22.60 -49.53 8.38
CA GLN A 724 -22.72 -48.82 7.08
C GLN A 724 -21.58 -47.80 6.97
N ALA A 725 -20.88 -47.85 5.81
CA ALA A 725 -19.91 -46.86 5.45
C ALA A 725 -20.55 -45.44 5.41
N PRO A 726 -19.87 -44.41 5.88
CA PRO A 726 -20.43 -43.03 5.94
C PRO A 726 -20.85 -42.56 4.53
N ALA A 727 -22.07 -42.03 4.45
CA ALA A 727 -22.63 -41.48 3.23
C ALA A 727 -21.72 -40.40 2.64
N GLY A 728 -21.37 -40.51 1.37
CA GLY A 728 -20.50 -39.50 0.71
C GLY A 728 -21.20 -38.15 0.59
N LEU A 729 -20.48 -37.04 0.90
CA LEU A 729 -20.95 -35.69 0.72
C LEU A 729 -20.99 -35.35 -0.79
N PRO A 730 -22.13 -35.01 -1.40
CA PRO A 730 -22.19 -34.61 -2.80
C PRO A 730 -21.54 -33.23 -2.96
N VAL A 731 -20.58 -33.12 -3.87
CA VAL A 731 -19.79 -31.90 -4.09
C VAL A 731 -20.09 -31.26 -5.43
N TYR A 732 -20.35 -32.09 -6.45
CA TYR A 732 -20.70 -31.64 -7.79
C TYR A 732 -21.71 -32.61 -8.41
N ASN A 733 -22.74 -32.06 -9.01
CA ASN A 733 -23.78 -32.81 -9.69
C ASN A 733 -24.15 -32.10 -10.98
N ASN A 734 -23.90 -32.76 -12.12
CA ASN A 734 -24.31 -32.32 -13.43
C ASN A 734 -24.92 -33.53 -14.15
N ASN A 735 -25.64 -33.33 -15.27
CA ASN A 735 -26.32 -34.37 -16.01
C ASN A 735 -25.43 -35.55 -16.39
N ASP A 736 -24.11 -35.31 -16.54
CA ASP A 736 -23.16 -36.33 -17.01
C ASP A 736 -22.19 -36.82 -15.92
N LEU A 737 -21.93 -36.01 -14.84
CA LEU A 737 -20.94 -36.33 -13.81
C LEU A 737 -21.41 -35.99 -12.42
N ASN A 738 -21.41 -36.97 -11.51
CA ASN A 738 -21.64 -36.80 -10.08
C ASN A 738 -20.36 -37.04 -9.33
N VAL A 739 -19.98 -36.06 -8.46
CA VAL A 739 -18.80 -36.15 -7.60
C VAL A 739 -19.22 -36.11 -6.15
N SER A 740 -18.79 -37.11 -5.37
CA SER A 740 -18.99 -37.14 -3.93
C SER A 740 -17.68 -37.35 -3.19
N PHE A 741 -17.55 -36.73 -2.00
CA PHE A 741 -16.38 -36.89 -1.13
C PHE A 741 -16.72 -37.73 0.07
N GLN A 742 -15.90 -38.75 0.35
CA GLN A 742 -15.89 -39.48 1.60
C GLN A 742 -14.69 -39.05 2.44
N ILE A 743 -14.94 -38.56 3.64
CA ILE A 743 -13.92 -37.95 4.52
C ILE A 743 -13.71 -38.91 5.70
N GLN A 744 -12.47 -39.32 5.90
CA GLN A 744 -12.04 -40.13 7.07
C GLN A 744 -10.92 -39.39 7.80
N ARG A 745 -10.98 -39.35 9.11
CA ARG A 745 -9.94 -38.75 9.96
C ARG A 745 -9.22 -39.90 10.72
N ASN A 746 -7.89 -39.84 10.67
CA ASN A 746 -7.05 -40.76 11.45
C ASN A 746 -6.70 -40.15 12.82
N ALA A 747 -6.36 -40.97 13.80
CA ALA A 747 -6.00 -40.55 15.16
C ALA A 747 -4.79 -39.59 15.21
N GLU A 748 -3.97 -39.54 14.16
CA GLU A 748 -2.80 -38.65 14.02
C GLU A 748 -3.11 -37.25 13.44
N GLY A 749 -4.40 -36.94 13.25
CA GLY A 749 -4.78 -35.61 12.71
C GLY A 749 -4.66 -35.46 11.18
N LEU A 750 -4.40 -36.57 10.48
CA LEU A 750 -4.43 -36.63 9.02
C LEU A 750 -5.88 -36.80 8.52
N VAL A 751 -6.29 -36.00 7.56
CA VAL A 751 -7.61 -36.13 6.94
C VAL A 751 -7.45 -36.77 5.58
N GLN A 752 -8.00 -37.96 5.41
CA GLN A 752 -8.06 -38.66 4.14
C GLN A 752 -9.41 -38.38 3.49
N VAL A 753 -9.38 -37.86 2.25
CA VAL A 753 -10.57 -37.60 1.44
C VAL A 753 -10.51 -38.45 0.21
N VAL A 754 -11.58 -39.20 -0.03
CA VAL A 754 -11.76 -40.01 -1.23
C VAL A 754 -12.82 -39.35 -2.08
N ALA A 755 -12.41 -38.81 -3.23
CA ALA A 755 -13.33 -38.30 -4.25
C ALA A 755 -13.82 -39.47 -5.12
N LYS A 756 -15.13 -39.61 -5.25
CA LYS A 756 -15.78 -40.57 -6.16
C LYS A 756 -16.41 -39.81 -7.31
N PHE A 757 -16.04 -40.19 -8.51
CA PHE A 757 -16.55 -39.66 -9.77
C PHE A 757 -17.46 -40.73 -10.41
N LYS A 758 -18.74 -40.44 -10.52
CA LYS A 758 -19.71 -41.32 -11.12
C LYS A 758 -20.24 -40.71 -12.41
N ASN A 759 -20.09 -41.43 -13.51
CA ASN A 759 -20.70 -41.04 -14.76
C ASN A 759 -22.21 -41.34 -14.73
N ALA A 760 -23.00 -40.29 -14.77
CA ALA A 760 -24.46 -40.38 -14.75
C ALA A 760 -25.08 -40.58 -16.13
N SER A 761 -24.28 -40.43 -17.20
CA SER A 761 -24.72 -40.64 -18.56
C SER A 761 -24.95 -42.16 -18.85
N THR A 762 -26.01 -42.47 -19.59
CA THR A 762 -26.34 -43.84 -19.95
C THR A 762 -25.67 -44.28 -21.29
N THR A 763 -25.13 -43.34 -22.06
CA THR A 763 -24.64 -43.59 -23.43
C THR A 763 -23.25 -43.05 -23.73
N GLY A 764 -22.73 -42.10 -22.94
CA GLY A 764 -21.46 -41.41 -23.18
C GLY A 764 -20.37 -41.77 -22.17
N SER A 765 -19.15 -42.08 -22.63
CA SER A 765 -17.97 -42.19 -21.79
C SER A 765 -17.37 -40.80 -21.54
N LEU A 766 -16.98 -40.53 -20.30
CA LEU A 766 -16.26 -39.32 -19.92
C LEU A 766 -14.76 -39.55 -19.97
N SER A 767 -14.03 -38.77 -20.74
CA SER A 767 -12.58 -38.83 -20.87
C SER A 767 -11.90 -37.69 -20.15
N ASN A 768 -10.69 -37.90 -19.63
CA ASN A 768 -9.89 -36.90 -18.92
C ASN A 768 -10.53 -36.43 -17.60
N VAL A 769 -11.20 -37.29 -16.87
CA VAL A 769 -11.75 -36.96 -15.56
C VAL A 769 -10.61 -36.80 -14.55
N GLY A 770 -10.61 -35.71 -13.78
CA GLY A 770 -9.60 -35.47 -12.77
C GLY A 770 -9.99 -34.29 -11.87
N LEU A 771 -9.46 -34.27 -10.64
CA LEU A 771 -9.68 -33.22 -9.64
C LEU A 771 -8.41 -32.42 -9.40
N GLN A 772 -8.51 -31.12 -9.54
CA GLN A 772 -7.51 -30.19 -9.05
C GLN A 772 -8.02 -29.59 -7.72
N ALA A 773 -7.34 -29.87 -6.63
CA ALA A 773 -7.68 -29.38 -5.32
C ALA A 773 -6.55 -28.46 -4.79
N ALA A 774 -6.91 -27.38 -4.16
CA ALA A 774 -5.98 -26.48 -3.48
C ALA A 774 -6.36 -26.37 -2.00
N VAL A 775 -5.35 -26.31 -1.14
CA VAL A 775 -5.50 -26.07 0.30
C VAL A 775 -4.81 -24.76 0.70
N PRO A 776 -5.23 -24.09 1.78
CA PRO A 776 -4.54 -22.92 2.31
C PRO A 776 -3.05 -23.20 2.56
N LYS A 777 -2.20 -22.15 2.50
CA LYS A 777 -0.74 -22.25 2.71
C LYS A 777 -0.32 -22.91 4.04
N THR A 778 -1.21 -22.95 5.02
CA THR A 778 -1.01 -23.59 6.34
C THR A 778 -1.23 -25.11 6.32
N GLN A 779 -1.71 -25.67 5.23
CA GLN A 779 -1.99 -27.09 5.07
C GLN A 779 -1.18 -27.65 3.91
N LYS A 780 -0.88 -28.94 3.96
CA LYS A 780 -0.24 -29.66 2.86
C LYS A 780 -1.23 -30.65 2.28
N LEU A 781 -1.40 -30.62 0.98
CA LEU A 781 -2.23 -31.55 0.21
C LEU A 781 -1.34 -32.51 -0.56
N GLN A 782 -1.53 -33.78 -0.35
CA GLN A 782 -0.98 -34.84 -1.17
C GLN A 782 -2.10 -35.47 -1.99
N LEU A 783 -2.08 -35.25 -3.31
CA LEU A 783 -3.05 -35.80 -4.25
C LEU A 783 -2.46 -37.07 -4.84
N MET A 784 -3.23 -38.17 -4.79
CA MET A 784 -2.85 -39.43 -5.42
C MET A 784 -3.45 -39.51 -6.82
N SER A 785 -2.93 -40.40 -7.66
CA SER A 785 -3.47 -40.63 -9.00
C SER A 785 -4.91 -41.13 -8.95
N ILE A 786 -5.70 -40.72 -9.92
CA ILE A 786 -7.07 -41.22 -10.10
C ILE A 786 -7.02 -42.68 -10.58
N SER A 787 -8.01 -43.50 -10.19
CA SER A 787 -8.08 -44.92 -10.56
C SER A 787 -8.28 -45.13 -12.06
N SER A 788 -8.99 -44.21 -12.77
CA SER A 788 -9.14 -44.19 -14.22
C SER A 788 -9.48 -42.79 -14.67
N THR A 789 -8.82 -42.30 -15.72
CA THR A 789 -9.12 -41.01 -16.34
C THR A 789 -10.32 -41.08 -17.29
N ASP A 790 -10.64 -42.26 -17.73
CA ASP A 790 -11.79 -42.52 -18.61
C ASP A 790 -12.84 -43.33 -17.84
N VAL A 791 -14.04 -42.77 -17.72
CA VAL A 791 -15.15 -43.36 -16.96
C VAL A 791 -16.28 -43.66 -17.89
N GLY A 792 -16.50 -44.98 -18.10
CA GLY A 792 -17.59 -45.47 -18.95
C GLY A 792 -18.99 -45.14 -18.40
N PRO A 793 -20.06 -45.33 -19.19
CA PRO A 793 -21.43 -45.06 -18.77
C PRO A 793 -21.77 -45.86 -17.48
N GLY A 794 -22.27 -45.16 -16.46
CA GLY A 794 -22.61 -45.77 -15.17
C GLY A 794 -21.43 -46.20 -14.27
N ALA A 795 -20.18 -46.11 -14.77
CA ALA A 795 -18.97 -46.48 -14.02
C ALA A 795 -18.55 -45.43 -13.00
N GLU A 796 -17.72 -45.84 -12.04
CA GLU A 796 -17.17 -44.96 -11.00
C GLU A 796 -15.64 -44.98 -11.03
N ALA A 797 -15.01 -43.79 -10.91
CA ALA A 797 -13.59 -43.63 -10.61
C ALA A 797 -13.37 -42.99 -9.27
N THR A 798 -12.23 -43.29 -8.66
CA THR A 798 -11.89 -42.76 -7.30
C THR A 798 -10.53 -42.11 -7.29
N GLN A 799 -10.41 -40.99 -6.56
CA GLN A 799 -9.14 -40.33 -6.32
C GLN A 799 -8.96 -40.04 -4.84
N ARG A 800 -7.82 -40.41 -4.29
CA ARG A 800 -7.52 -40.20 -2.87
C ARG A 800 -6.67 -38.94 -2.68
N MET A 801 -6.95 -38.22 -1.63
CA MET A 801 -6.14 -37.07 -1.21
C MET A 801 -5.92 -37.16 0.33
N ILE A 802 -4.74 -36.74 0.74
CA ILE A 802 -4.38 -36.65 2.15
C ILE A 802 -4.07 -35.20 2.47
N VAL A 803 -4.82 -34.62 3.39
CA VAL A 803 -4.59 -33.28 3.90
C VAL A 803 -3.91 -33.37 5.25
N SER A 804 -2.70 -32.84 5.37
CA SER A 804 -1.92 -32.76 6.60
C SER A 804 -1.76 -31.30 7.05
N GLY A 805 -1.57 -31.10 8.38
CA GLY A 805 -1.49 -29.76 8.95
C GLY A 805 -2.86 -29.11 9.17
N ALA A 806 -3.96 -29.85 9.09
CA ALA A 806 -5.28 -29.40 9.46
C ALA A 806 -5.37 -29.23 10.98
N LYS A 807 -4.75 -28.19 11.51
CA LYS A 807 -5.08 -27.69 12.85
C LYS A 807 -6.51 -27.12 12.73
N GLY A 808 -7.37 -27.51 13.65
CA GLY A 808 -8.67 -26.86 13.79
C GLY A 808 -8.50 -25.34 13.97
N PHE A 809 -9.56 -24.61 14.18
CA PHE A 809 -9.44 -23.18 14.47
C PHE A 809 -8.68 -22.94 15.80
N LEU A 810 -8.12 -21.73 15.95
CA LEU A 810 -7.50 -21.25 17.18
C LEU A 810 -8.48 -20.32 17.91
N PRO A 811 -8.41 -20.20 19.25
CA PRO A 811 -9.22 -19.23 20.00
C PRO A 811 -9.07 -17.81 19.43
N GLY A 812 -10.18 -17.08 19.33
CA GLY A 812 -10.23 -15.73 18.78
C GLY A 812 -10.59 -15.64 17.29
N GLN A 813 -10.53 -16.71 16.54
CA GLN A 813 -10.87 -16.73 15.10
C GLN A 813 -12.38 -16.64 14.86
N TRP A 814 -12.77 -16.31 13.61
CA TRP A 814 -14.16 -16.26 13.16
C TRP A 814 -14.46 -17.28 12.06
N LEU A 815 -15.76 -17.46 11.78
CA LEU A 815 -16.25 -18.19 10.62
C LEU A 815 -16.84 -17.24 9.60
N ASP A 816 -16.37 -17.31 8.36
CA ASP A 816 -17.11 -16.82 7.20
C ASP A 816 -18.28 -17.81 6.96
N THR A 817 -19.49 -17.35 7.16
CA THR A 817 -20.70 -18.16 7.03
C THR A 817 -21.42 -17.80 5.73
N PHE A 818 -21.56 -18.79 4.86
CA PHE A 818 -22.22 -18.63 3.57
C PHE A 818 -23.67 -19.05 3.69
N VAL A 819 -24.59 -18.09 3.60
CA VAL A 819 -26.03 -18.31 3.68
C VAL A 819 -26.66 -18.34 2.28
N PRO A 820 -27.69 -19.14 2.05
CA PRO A 820 -28.35 -19.22 0.75
C PRO A 820 -28.93 -17.86 0.31
N GLY A 821 -28.74 -17.51 -0.96
CA GLY A 821 -29.27 -16.28 -1.56
C GLY A 821 -28.50 -15.00 -1.25
N VAL A 822 -27.40 -15.07 -0.48
CA VAL A 822 -26.57 -13.90 -0.14
C VAL A 822 -25.19 -14.03 -0.77
N ALA A 823 -24.80 -13.07 -1.59
CA ALA A 823 -23.54 -13.11 -2.36
C ALA A 823 -22.28 -13.00 -1.49
N LYS A 824 -22.35 -12.28 -0.36
CA LYS A 824 -21.21 -12.10 0.54
C LYS A 824 -21.40 -12.90 1.83
N PRO A 825 -20.38 -13.65 2.29
CA PRO A 825 -20.46 -14.33 3.58
C PRO A 825 -20.50 -13.35 4.75
N GLY A 826 -21.12 -13.75 5.87
CA GLY A 826 -21.03 -13.06 7.15
C GLY A 826 -19.87 -13.61 7.98
N GLY A 827 -19.02 -12.73 8.52
CA GLY A 827 -17.96 -13.10 9.46
C GLY A 827 -18.51 -13.08 10.90
N PHE A 828 -18.55 -14.23 11.59
CA PHE A 828 -19.00 -14.35 12.97
C PHE A 828 -17.91 -15.01 13.82
N THR A 829 -17.62 -14.42 14.97
CA THR A 829 -16.55 -14.90 15.85
C THR A 829 -16.94 -16.22 16.54
N ILE A 830 -15.99 -17.15 16.60
CA ILE A 830 -16.14 -18.42 17.31
C ILE A 830 -15.96 -18.16 18.81
N THR A 831 -16.98 -18.45 19.59
CA THR A 831 -17.00 -18.24 21.05
C THR A 831 -16.71 -19.52 21.85
N SER A 832 -16.79 -20.69 21.22
CA SER A 832 -16.41 -21.98 21.79
C SER A 832 -14.91 -22.28 21.63
N THR A 833 -14.39 -23.17 22.45
CA THR A 833 -13.00 -23.64 22.35
C THR A 833 -12.79 -24.63 21.21
N PRO A 834 -11.57 -24.78 20.71
CA PRO A 834 -11.24 -25.77 19.68
C PRO A 834 -11.46 -27.22 20.10
N SER A 835 -11.42 -27.53 21.39
CA SER A 835 -11.68 -28.85 21.96
C SER A 835 -13.13 -29.28 21.76
N LYS A 836 -14.09 -28.34 21.88
CA LYS A 836 -15.52 -28.62 21.69
C LYS A 836 -15.86 -29.04 20.27
N ALA A 837 -15.16 -28.50 19.29
CA ALA A 837 -15.27 -28.91 17.89
C ALA A 837 -14.64 -30.30 17.60
N ARG A 838 -13.88 -30.83 18.53
CA ARG A 838 -13.22 -32.16 18.43
C ARG A 838 -13.87 -33.24 19.28
N LEU A 839 -14.97 -32.97 19.99
CA LEU A 839 -15.69 -33.95 20.77
C LEU A 839 -16.09 -35.13 19.89
N LEU A 840 -15.92 -36.34 20.42
CA LEU A 840 -16.27 -37.60 19.71
C LEU A 840 -17.79 -37.78 19.61
N THR A 841 -18.50 -37.31 20.63
CA THR A 841 -19.96 -37.31 20.69
C THR A 841 -20.47 -35.91 20.63
N SER A 842 -21.15 -35.52 19.55
CA SER A 842 -21.72 -34.16 19.33
C SER A 842 -20.71 -33.01 19.26
N PRO A 843 -19.78 -33.00 18.29
CA PRO A 843 -18.92 -31.87 18.12
C PRO A 843 -19.73 -30.61 17.71
N TYR A 844 -19.38 -29.44 18.28
CA TYR A 844 -20.04 -28.21 17.97
C TYR A 844 -19.11 -26.99 17.95
N ILE A 845 -19.54 -25.96 17.25
CA ILE A 845 -18.94 -24.63 17.26
C ILE A 845 -20.06 -23.65 17.62
N GLU A 846 -19.76 -22.74 18.53
CA GLU A 846 -20.69 -21.73 18.99
C GLU A 846 -20.37 -20.36 18.38
N LEU A 847 -21.39 -19.66 17.93
CA LEU A 847 -21.30 -18.30 17.37
C LEU A 847 -22.30 -17.40 18.12
N ALA A 848 -21.84 -16.21 18.52
CA ALA A 848 -22.72 -15.16 19.00
C ALA A 848 -23.04 -14.20 17.86
N VAL A 849 -24.29 -14.20 17.41
CA VAL A 849 -24.76 -13.38 16.28
C VAL A 849 -25.74 -12.34 16.77
N GLN A 850 -25.41 -11.06 16.59
CA GLN A 850 -26.32 -9.97 16.90
C GLN A 850 -27.34 -9.82 15.77
N ASN A 851 -28.62 -9.61 16.15
CA ASN A 851 -29.64 -9.27 15.17
C ASN A 851 -29.34 -7.91 14.52
N SER A 852 -29.08 -7.92 13.21
CA SER A 852 -28.78 -6.72 12.43
C SER A 852 -29.46 -6.82 11.07
N PRO A 853 -30.59 -6.11 10.90
CA PRO A 853 -31.31 -6.09 9.62
C PRO A 853 -30.48 -5.55 8.44
N SER A 854 -29.49 -4.70 8.72
CA SER A 854 -28.58 -4.15 7.71
C SER A 854 -27.49 -5.13 7.25
N ASN A 855 -27.32 -6.25 7.96
CA ASN A 855 -26.35 -7.30 7.62
C ASN A 855 -27.10 -8.55 7.12
N PRO A 856 -27.20 -8.80 5.80
CA PRO A 856 -28.02 -9.87 5.24
C PRO A 856 -27.73 -11.27 5.80
N PRO A 857 -26.46 -11.70 5.99
CA PRO A 857 -26.16 -12.97 6.63
C PRO A 857 -26.66 -13.07 8.08
N ALA A 858 -26.52 -12.00 8.89
CA ALA A 858 -27.03 -11.97 10.25
C ALA A 858 -28.57 -12.02 10.29
N ALA A 859 -29.22 -11.22 9.45
CA ALA A 859 -30.67 -11.24 9.31
C ALA A 859 -31.20 -12.62 8.88
N TRP A 860 -30.52 -13.30 7.95
CA TRP A 860 -30.89 -14.64 7.53
C TRP A 860 -30.76 -15.65 8.69
N LEU A 861 -29.65 -15.60 9.46
CA LEU A 861 -29.44 -16.46 10.61
C LEU A 861 -30.51 -16.24 11.70
N TRP A 862 -31.03 -15.03 11.86
CA TRP A 862 -32.09 -14.75 12.84
C TRP A 862 -33.48 -15.10 12.36
N ASN A 863 -33.80 -14.87 11.09
CA ASN A 863 -35.19 -14.94 10.58
C ASN A 863 -35.49 -16.22 9.79
N SER A 864 -34.46 -16.86 9.18
CA SER A 864 -34.68 -17.93 8.21
C SER A 864 -33.99 -19.24 8.57
N THR A 865 -33.21 -19.29 9.68
CA THR A 865 -32.53 -20.53 10.09
C THR A 865 -33.45 -21.40 10.92
N SER A 866 -33.56 -22.68 10.55
CA SER A 866 -34.23 -23.72 11.33
C SER A 866 -33.20 -24.75 11.82
N VAL A 867 -33.54 -25.44 12.90
CA VAL A 867 -32.71 -26.55 13.44
C VAL A 867 -32.57 -27.63 12.37
N GLY A 868 -31.31 -27.98 12.04
CA GLY A 868 -30.99 -28.94 10.98
C GLY A 868 -30.61 -28.30 9.64
N ALA A 869 -30.63 -26.94 9.52
CA ALA A 869 -30.18 -26.27 8.33
C ALA A 869 -28.67 -26.46 8.12
N HIS A 870 -28.27 -26.77 6.89
CA HIS A 870 -26.88 -26.93 6.51
C HIS A 870 -26.27 -25.61 6.05
N LEU A 871 -25.16 -25.20 6.67
CA LEU A 871 -24.41 -24.01 6.31
C LEU A 871 -22.99 -24.37 5.85
N ARG A 872 -22.54 -23.69 4.82
CA ARG A 872 -21.12 -23.72 4.43
C ARG A 872 -20.36 -22.68 5.23
N VAL A 873 -19.25 -23.07 5.85
CA VAL A 873 -18.45 -22.18 6.69
C VAL A 873 -16.96 -22.29 6.34
N ARG A 874 -16.23 -21.21 6.54
CA ARG A 874 -14.78 -21.17 6.39
C ARG A 874 -14.15 -20.47 7.59
N VAL A 875 -13.15 -21.10 8.21
CA VAL A 875 -12.39 -20.48 9.30
C VAL A 875 -11.51 -19.36 8.76
N GLY A 876 -11.56 -18.17 9.37
CA GLY A 876 -10.77 -16.99 9.03
C GLY A 876 -10.31 -16.26 10.28
N GLY A 877 -9.53 -15.19 10.08
CA GLY A 877 -9.08 -14.30 11.13
C GLY A 877 -7.64 -14.43 11.54
N ALA A 878 -7.00 -13.28 11.71
CA ALA A 878 -5.62 -13.15 12.19
C ALA A 878 -5.53 -12.96 13.72
N PHE A 879 -6.64 -12.60 14.37
CA PHE A 879 -6.69 -12.53 15.83
C PHE A 879 -6.77 -13.95 16.40
N VAL A 880 -5.68 -14.41 16.96
CA VAL A 880 -5.53 -15.80 17.43
C VAL A 880 -4.81 -15.84 18.76
N TRP A 881 -5.15 -16.86 19.57
CA TRP A 881 -4.45 -17.16 20.81
C TRP A 881 -3.81 -18.56 20.72
N PRO A 882 -2.52 -18.73 21.05
CA PRO A 882 -1.53 -17.67 21.35
C PRO A 882 -1.22 -16.80 20.14
N ALA A 883 -0.89 -15.53 20.38
CA ALA A 883 -0.49 -14.63 19.32
C ALA A 883 0.86 -15.07 18.70
N PRO A 884 1.01 -14.98 17.38
CA PRO A 884 2.25 -15.38 16.71
C PRO A 884 3.47 -14.63 17.27
N GLY A 885 4.53 -15.36 17.61
CA GLY A 885 5.76 -14.78 18.13
C GLY A 885 5.80 -14.58 19.64
N ILE A 886 4.73 -14.88 20.37
CA ILE A 886 4.73 -14.80 21.84
C ILE A 886 5.02 -16.17 22.44
N ASP A 887 6.05 -16.22 23.30
CA ASP A 887 6.36 -17.40 24.09
C ASP A 887 5.50 -17.41 25.37
N LEU A 888 4.60 -18.38 25.45
CA LEU A 888 3.71 -18.55 26.60
C LEU A 888 4.42 -18.86 27.91
N VAL A 889 5.62 -19.44 27.86
CA VAL A 889 6.41 -19.79 29.06
C VAL A 889 6.94 -18.55 29.74
N SER A 890 7.21 -17.50 29.00
CA SER A 890 7.71 -16.22 29.51
C SER A 890 6.61 -15.32 30.09
N LEU A 891 5.33 -15.57 29.76
CA LEU A 891 4.21 -14.77 30.23
C LEU A 891 3.82 -15.11 31.67
N ARG A 892 3.58 -14.06 32.47
CA ARG A 892 3.05 -14.20 33.85
C ARG A 892 1.59 -13.77 33.94
N ARG A 893 1.21 -12.73 33.19
CA ARG A 893 -0.12 -12.13 33.21
C ARG A 893 -0.60 -11.79 31.80
N VAL A 894 -1.89 -11.92 31.57
CA VAL A 894 -2.60 -11.51 30.35
C VAL A 894 -3.75 -10.60 30.74
N VAL A 895 -3.84 -9.43 30.10
CA VAL A 895 -4.96 -8.50 30.25
C VAL A 895 -5.80 -8.54 28.98
N LEU A 896 -7.06 -8.93 29.13
CA LEU A 896 -8.04 -8.94 28.04
C LEU A 896 -8.98 -7.75 28.22
N VAL A 897 -9.11 -6.93 27.19
CA VAL A 897 -9.95 -5.73 27.21
C VAL A 897 -11.04 -5.84 26.17
N ALA A 898 -12.30 -5.76 26.60
CA ALA A 898 -13.48 -5.90 25.75
C ALA A 898 -14.43 -4.71 25.87
N GLY A 899 -15.04 -4.31 24.75
CA GLY A 899 -16.14 -3.35 24.70
C GLY A 899 -17.34 -3.91 23.93
N GLY A 900 -18.51 -4.02 24.56
CA GLY A 900 -19.71 -4.56 23.92
C GLY A 900 -19.51 -5.93 23.26
N VAL A 901 -19.81 -6.04 21.97
CA VAL A 901 -19.63 -7.29 21.18
C VAL A 901 -18.15 -7.69 20.98
N GLY A 902 -17.21 -6.81 21.31
CA GLY A 902 -15.79 -7.12 21.30
C GLY A 902 -15.37 -8.21 22.29
N ILE A 903 -16.27 -8.63 23.17
CA ILE A 903 -16.07 -9.80 24.04
C ILE A 903 -16.06 -11.13 23.27
N ASN A 904 -16.71 -11.21 22.11
CA ASN A 904 -16.85 -12.44 21.33
C ASN A 904 -15.50 -13.14 21.04
N PRO A 905 -14.48 -12.48 20.46
CA PRO A 905 -13.18 -13.12 20.21
C PRO A 905 -12.44 -13.48 21.48
N LEU A 906 -12.70 -12.77 22.57
CA LEU A 906 -12.02 -13.01 23.83
C LEU A 906 -12.67 -14.14 24.63
N MET A 907 -13.92 -14.53 24.34
CA MET A 907 -14.64 -15.53 25.13
C MET A 907 -14.01 -16.92 25.05
N SER A 908 -13.51 -17.30 23.87
CA SER A 908 -12.86 -18.59 23.66
C SER A 908 -11.48 -18.71 24.31
N ILE A 909 -10.84 -17.61 24.72
CA ILE A 909 -9.47 -17.59 25.24
C ILE A 909 -9.42 -18.02 26.72
N PRO A 910 -10.17 -17.41 27.68
CA PRO A 910 -10.17 -17.87 29.07
C PRO A 910 -10.58 -19.33 29.22
N GLU A 911 -11.60 -19.74 28.49
CA GLU A 911 -12.08 -21.13 28.54
C GLU A 911 -11.01 -22.11 27.99
N TYR A 912 -10.32 -21.76 26.93
CA TYR A 912 -9.22 -22.53 26.39
C TYR A 912 -8.04 -22.62 27.37
N LEU A 913 -7.74 -21.55 28.10
CA LEU A 913 -6.67 -21.53 29.10
C LEU A 913 -7.03 -22.37 30.33
N VAL A 914 -8.31 -22.43 30.68
CA VAL A 914 -8.81 -23.39 31.69
C VAL A 914 -8.59 -24.83 31.23
N GLU A 915 -9.02 -25.17 30.03
CA GLU A 915 -8.90 -26.52 29.46
C GLU A 915 -7.45 -26.98 29.34
N THR A 916 -6.51 -26.04 29.08
CA THR A 916 -5.07 -26.36 28.96
C THR A 916 -4.32 -26.29 30.28
N ALA A 917 -5.01 -26.07 31.42
CA ALA A 917 -4.43 -25.95 32.76
C ALA A 917 -3.24 -24.95 32.83
N CYS A 918 -3.35 -23.82 32.13
CA CYS A 918 -2.30 -22.85 32.07
C CYS A 918 -2.20 -22.05 33.39
N SER A 919 -0.98 -21.81 33.87
CA SER A 919 -0.73 -21.11 35.15
C SER A 919 -0.75 -19.57 35.04
N LEU A 920 -1.14 -19.01 33.91
CA LEU A 920 -1.20 -17.57 33.66
C LEU A 920 -2.29 -16.89 34.50
N GLU A 921 -1.98 -15.68 34.97
CA GLU A 921 -2.96 -14.78 35.57
C GLU A 921 -3.71 -14.04 34.47
N ILE A 922 -5.04 -14.13 34.46
CA ILE A 922 -5.88 -13.52 33.42
C ILE A 922 -6.76 -12.44 34.05
N GLN A 923 -6.53 -11.20 33.65
CA GLN A 923 -7.37 -10.07 34.00
C GLN A 923 -8.29 -9.73 32.84
N LEU A 924 -9.60 -9.79 33.03
CA LEU A 924 -10.59 -9.42 32.01
C LEU A 924 -11.29 -8.13 32.40
N LEU A 925 -11.14 -7.11 31.56
CA LEU A 925 -11.79 -5.81 31.67
C LEU A 925 -12.89 -5.71 30.62
N TYR A 926 -14.15 -5.71 31.01
CA TYR A 926 -15.30 -5.76 30.14
C TYR A 926 -16.17 -4.51 30.27
N SER A 927 -16.26 -3.66 29.24
CA SER A 927 -17.08 -2.46 29.22
C SER A 927 -18.39 -2.71 28.48
N VAL A 928 -19.53 -2.48 29.13
CA VAL A 928 -20.86 -2.70 28.58
C VAL A 928 -21.69 -1.41 28.69
N LYS A 929 -22.42 -1.09 27.61
CA LYS A 929 -23.46 -0.04 27.64
C LYS A 929 -24.78 -0.70 28.04
N THR A 930 -25.29 -0.31 29.19
CA THR A 930 -26.56 -0.84 29.70
C THR A 930 -27.71 0.14 29.44
N PRO A 931 -28.94 -0.34 29.16
CA PRO A 931 -30.16 0.47 29.23
C PRO A 931 -30.45 0.93 30.66
N GLU A 932 -31.46 1.73 30.88
CA GLU A 932 -31.79 2.41 32.15
C GLU A 932 -31.94 1.46 33.37
N THR A 933 -32.28 0.19 33.13
CA THR A 933 -32.31 -0.86 34.17
C THR A 933 -31.27 -1.93 33.88
N VAL A 934 -30.38 -2.18 34.82
CA VAL A 934 -29.32 -3.20 34.70
C VAL A 934 -29.93 -4.58 34.96
N ASP A 935 -30.12 -5.34 33.89
CA ASP A 935 -30.45 -6.75 33.97
C ASP A 935 -29.18 -7.58 33.67
N PRO A 936 -28.59 -8.25 34.65
CA PRO A 936 -27.37 -9.05 34.45
C PRO A 936 -27.52 -10.13 33.38
N SER A 937 -28.73 -10.67 33.20
CA SER A 937 -28.98 -11.72 32.20
C SER A 937 -28.88 -11.22 30.76
N LYS A 938 -28.96 -9.89 30.54
CA LYS A 938 -28.82 -9.24 29.23
C LYS A 938 -27.40 -8.86 28.90
N ILE A 939 -26.43 -9.03 29.82
CA ILE A 939 -25.02 -8.76 29.55
C ILE A 939 -24.44 -10.02 28.90
N LEU A 940 -23.98 -9.88 27.67
CA LEU A 940 -23.47 -10.96 26.86
C LEU A 940 -22.35 -11.72 27.58
N PHE A 941 -22.49 -13.04 27.76
CA PHE A 941 -21.56 -13.97 28.42
C PHE A 941 -21.26 -13.71 29.90
N LEU A 942 -21.95 -12.80 30.58
CA LEU A 942 -21.64 -12.48 31.97
C LEU A 942 -21.71 -13.71 32.87
N GLU A 943 -22.78 -14.50 32.76
CA GLU A 943 -22.97 -15.72 33.57
C GLU A 943 -21.82 -16.72 33.34
N ARG A 944 -21.40 -16.92 32.10
CA ARG A 944 -20.28 -17.79 31.74
C ARG A 944 -18.95 -17.27 32.28
N LEU A 945 -18.71 -15.97 32.22
CA LEU A 945 -17.51 -15.33 32.76
C LEU A 945 -17.46 -15.44 34.30
N VAL A 946 -18.60 -15.19 34.97
CA VAL A 946 -18.70 -15.33 36.42
C VAL A 946 -18.45 -16.80 36.83
N SER A 947 -18.94 -17.78 36.07
CA SER A 947 -18.65 -19.19 36.33
C SER A 947 -17.14 -19.51 36.20
N ILE A 948 -16.47 -18.99 35.16
CA ILE A 948 -15.03 -19.23 34.94
C ILE A 948 -14.18 -18.63 36.06
N TYR A 949 -14.44 -17.40 36.45
CA TYR A 949 -13.67 -16.67 37.48
C TYR A 949 -14.11 -17.01 38.91
N GLY A 950 -15.41 -17.22 39.13
CA GLY A 950 -15.97 -17.54 40.46
C GLY A 950 -15.62 -18.94 40.98
N CYS A 951 -15.52 -19.93 40.08
CA CYS A 951 -15.07 -21.26 40.42
C CYS A 951 -13.56 -21.41 40.61
N ARG A 952 -12.81 -20.28 40.55
CA ARG A 952 -11.32 -20.25 40.62
C ARG A 952 -10.62 -21.17 39.63
N GLN A 953 -11.27 -21.45 38.51
CA GLN A 953 -10.68 -22.22 37.42
C GLN A 953 -9.53 -21.44 36.73
N VAL A 954 -9.56 -20.12 36.81
CA VAL A 954 -8.55 -19.21 36.31
C VAL A 954 -8.03 -18.34 37.44
N ARG A 955 -6.72 -18.07 37.47
CA ARG A 955 -6.13 -17.06 38.35
C ARG A 955 -6.32 -15.70 37.73
N GLY A 956 -6.83 -14.71 38.46
CA GLY A 956 -7.00 -13.33 38.01
C GLY A 956 -8.37 -12.75 38.36
N ASP A 957 -8.65 -11.57 37.79
CA ASP A 957 -9.82 -10.77 38.12
C ASP A 957 -10.71 -10.51 36.90
N LEU A 958 -12.03 -10.54 37.14
CA LEU A 958 -13.04 -10.05 36.21
C LEU A 958 -13.53 -8.68 36.69
N ARG A 959 -13.41 -7.64 35.84
CA ARG A 959 -13.96 -6.30 36.10
C ARG A 959 -14.89 -5.89 35.00
N VAL A 960 -16.15 -5.61 35.34
CA VAL A 960 -17.20 -5.21 34.40
C VAL A 960 -17.54 -3.72 34.59
N PHE A 961 -17.32 -2.94 33.56
CA PHE A 961 -17.58 -1.49 33.56
C PHE A 961 -18.91 -1.20 32.89
N LEU A 962 -19.87 -0.70 33.66
CA LEU A 962 -21.19 -0.35 33.20
C LEU A 962 -21.21 1.13 32.76
N THR A 963 -21.51 1.38 31.50
CA THR A 963 -21.59 2.73 30.94
C THR A 963 -23.03 3.06 30.55
N GLY A 964 -23.69 3.98 31.26
CA GLY A 964 -25.08 4.42 31.01
C GLY A 964 -25.48 5.52 31.98
N ARG A 965 -26.66 6.17 31.74
CA ARG A 965 -27.07 7.36 32.49
C ARG A 965 -27.80 7.08 33.81
N SER A 966 -27.94 5.88 34.30
CA SER A 966 -28.65 5.63 35.57
C SER A 966 -27.95 4.54 36.38
N ILE A 967 -27.57 4.86 37.60
CA ILE A 967 -27.08 3.94 38.63
C ILE A 967 -28.33 3.32 39.27
N ALA A 968 -28.65 2.10 38.95
CA ALA A 968 -29.56 1.32 39.74
C ALA A 968 -28.88 0.96 41.06
N SER A 969 -29.66 0.96 42.16
CA SER A 969 -29.22 0.78 43.53
C SER A 969 -28.21 -0.37 43.69
N GLN A 970 -27.18 -0.14 44.45
CA GLN A 970 -26.10 -1.08 44.79
C GLN A 970 -26.58 -2.43 45.35
N ASP A 971 -27.80 -2.50 45.87
CA ASP A 971 -28.39 -3.69 46.51
C ASP A 971 -28.76 -4.80 45.54
N GLN A 972 -29.07 -4.51 44.25
CA GLN A 972 -29.38 -5.55 43.27
C GLN A 972 -28.10 -6.21 42.65
N MET A 973 -26.99 -5.56 42.80
CA MET A 973 -25.68 -6.08 42.27
C MET A 973 -24.93 -6.98 43.26
N ALA A 974 -25.26 -6.91 44.56
CA ALA A 974 -24.61 -7.69 45.61
C ALA A 974 -24.97 -9.18 45.59
N ALA A 975 -26.00 -9.58 44.87
CA ALA A 975 -26.47 -10.96 44.82
C ALA A 975 -25.61 -11.91 43.96
N CYS A 976 -24.65 -11.38 43.18
CA CYS A 976 -23.92 -12.19 42.23
C CYS A 976 -22.51 -12.63 42.69
N ASN A 977 -21.99 -12.17 43.84
CA ASN A 977 -20.67 -12.56 44.33
C ASN A 977 -20.53 -12.53 45.88
N ASN A 978 -19.89 -13.51 46.45
CA ASN A 978 -19.47 -13.55 47.82
C ASN A 978 -18.44 -12.47 48.15
N GLY A 979 -18.88 -11.23 48.35
CA GLY A 979 -18.10 -10.18 48.99
C GLY A 979 -17.44 -9.13 48.13
N ASP A 980 -17.00 -9.42 46.89
CA ASP A 980 -16.41 -8.44 45.95
C ASP A 980 -17.21 -8.36 44.67
N SER A 981 -17.91 -7.24 44.44
CA SER A 981 -18.67 -7.01 43.25
C SER A 981 -17.72 -6.71 42.07
N PRO A 982 -17.72 -7.51 40.97
CA PRO A 982 -16.90 -7.24 39.78
C PRO A 982 -17.36 -6.01 39.01
N PHE A 983 -18.44 -5.36 39.41
CA PHE A 983 -19.06 -4.26 38.69
C PHE A 983 -18.55 -2.90 39.12
N LYS A 984 -18.23 -2.05 38.13
CA LYS A 984 -17.88 -0.63 38.30
C LYS A 984 -18.77 0.24 37.44
N SER A 985 -19.53 1.15 38.07
CA SER A 985 -20.46 2.07 37.37
C SER A 985 -19.74 3.31 36.81
N ARG A 986 -18.66 3.12 36.09
CA ARG A 986 -17.92 4.20 35.41
C ARG A 986 -17.32 3.71 34.11
N ARG A 987 -16.80 4.63 33.29
CA ARG A 987 -16.02 4.28 32.10
C ARG A 987 -14.67 3.68 32.53
N MET A 988 -14.22 2.72 31.76
CA MET A 988 -12.86 2.18 31.86
C MET A 988 -11.84 3.28 31.53
N THR A 989 -10.78 3.35 32.28
CA THR A 989 -9.65 4.27 32.06
C THR A 989 -8.37 3.50 31.81
N ILE A 990 -7.33 4.19 31.38
CA ILE A 990 -6.02 3.55 31.15
C ILE A 990 -5.39 3.00 32.44
N ASP A 991 -5.73 3.61 33.60
CA ASP A 991 -5.25 3.15 34.90
C ASP A 991 -5.89 1.83 35.35
N ASP A 992 -7.04 1.45 34.77
CA ASP A 992 -7.63 0.14 35.01
C ASP A 992 -6.91 -0.99 34.24
N VAL A 993 -6.19 -0.61 33.18
CA VAL A 993 -5.40 -1.54 32.35
C VAL A 993 -3.99 -1.71 32.92
N ARG A 994 -3.45 -0.68 33.58
CA ARG A 994 -2.16 -0.74 34.28
C ARG A 994 -2.27 -1.50 35.60
#